data_475d7e1e8bc5d2a794743f95609edada
#
_entry.id   475d7e1e8bc5d2a794743f95609edada
#
_cell.length_a   1.000
_cell.length_b   1.000
_cell.length_c   1.000
_cell.angle_alpha   90.00
_cell.angle_beta   90.00
_cell.angle_gamma   90.00
#
_symmetry.space_group_name_H-M   'P 1'
#
loop_
_entity.id
_entity.type
_entity.pdbx_description
1 polymer ?
#
loop_
_entity_poly.entity_id
_entity_poly.type
_entity_poly.pdbx_seq_one_letter_code
_entity_poly.pdbx_strand_id
1 'polypeptide(L)'
;MIFDNSKSRFWRNLFSRSVLVLVTVVIIVWALPRSEGQRYRYDVGKPWMYGSFIASFDFPVYKTDETIKEQEDSLLETFQPYYNYDTNVEKVQMEKFFNDFRNGIPGLPRQYVGMISSRLHKLYQAGIMDTPEYNEIYKDSTAMIRVVNANSAQSIPARCFFSTLSAYEQMFVDEDLAKQRLILQRCNLNNYIEPNLVYDKERSETEKNDLLSSIPPASGMVMSGQKVIDRGDIVDEYTCRVLDSFEREMKRRNASSNELTSTIVGQVLFVTLMVVLFTLYLALFRRDYFDKPRSIAMLYALITLFPVMVSFVMRHNFMSVYIIPFAMAPIFIRVFMDSRTAFVSHVTMILICTAAVRYQYEFIIIQLVAGLVAIYSLRDLMRRAQVFKTALLVALGSALVYLALQMMQDNDFTNLDNDMNYHFAVNGVLLLLAYPLMFIIEKTFGFVSNVTLFELSNTNRGLLRDLSEIAPGTFQHSITVGNLAAEIANKIGADSLLVRTGALYHDIGKMANPVFFTENQAGVNPHDNLPYKESARIVISHVTEGAKLAEQENLPTIIRNFILTHHGTGLARYFYIKYKNEHPDEAVDATPFRYPGPNPFTREQAILMLADGVEAASRSLSEYTEESIAALVNRIIDSDVAEGYFKECPITFRDIALAKLVLIERLKAIYHTRISYPEAKGGAKA
;
A
#
# COMPACT_ATOMS: atom_id res chain seq x y z
N MET A 1 3.01 -19.11 -44.58
CA MET A 1 2.08 -18.93 -43.41
C MET A 1 2.76 -18.87 -42.03
N ILE A 2 3.94 -19.46 -41.81
CA ILE A 2 4.62 -19.47 -40.48
C ILE A 2 5.30 -18.13 -40.15
N PHE A 3 5.77 -17.38 -41.13
CA PHE A 3 6.42 -16.08 -40.94
C PHE A 3 5.46 -14.92 -40.60
N ASP A 4 4.18 -15.03 -40.95
CA ASP A 4 3.19 -13.97 -40.73
C ASP A 4 2.65 -13.98 -39.28
N ASN A 5 2.59 -15.14 -38.68
CA ASN A 5 2.15 -15.31 -37.28
C ASN A 5 3.19 -14.80 -36.25
N SER A 6 4.48 -14.82 -36.57
CA SER A 6 5.54 -14.33 -35.68
C SER A 6 5.57 -12.79 -35.61
N LYS A 7 5.38 -12.11 -36.76
CA LYS A 7 5.29 -10.64 -36.80
C LYS A 7 4.04 -10.12 -36.11
N SER A 8 2.88 -10.75 -36.31
CA SER A 8 1.64 -10.35 -35.63
C SER A 8 1.72 -10.56 -34.08
N ARG A 9 2.37 -11.64 -33.65
CA ARG A 9 2.62 -11.92 -32.22
C ARG A 9 3.60 -10.91 -31.61
N PHE A 10 4.64 -10.52 -32.35
CA PHE A 10 5.59 -9.49 -31.92
C PHE A 10 4.90 -8.13 -31.73
N TRP A 11 4.15 -7.64 -32.74
CA TRP A 11 3.43 -6.37 -32.66
C TRP A 11 2.37 -6.35 -31.55
N ARG A 12 1.63 -7.44 -31.35
CA ARG A 12 0.66 -7.58 -30.26
C ARG A 12 1.32 -7.54 -28.89
N ASN A 13 2.46 -8.22 -28.74
CA ASN A 13 3.21 -8.17 -27.49
C ASN A 13 3.77 -6.76 -27.24
N LEU A 14 4.35 -6.12 -28.25
CA LEU A 14 4.86 -4.75 -28.12
C LEU A 14 3.74 -3.77 -27.73
N PHE A 15 2.60 -3.84 -28.39
CA PHE A 15 1.43 -3.00 -28.06
C PHE A 15 0.96 -3.23 -26.63
N SER A 16 0.78 -4.49 -26.20
CA SER A 16 0.33 -4.79 -24.84
C SER A 16 1.33 -4.30 -23.77
N ARG A 17 2.65 -4.33 -24.06
CA ARG A 17 3.69 -3.81 -23.16
C ARG A 17 3.70 -2.29 -23.12
N SER A 18 3.52 -1.62 -24.25
CA SER A 18 3.39 -0.16 -24.30
C SER A 18 2.17 0.35 -23.52
N VAL A 19 1.05 -0.35 -23.62
CA VAL A 19 -0.15 -0.04 -22.81
C VAL A 19 0.14 -0.23 -21.31
N LEU A 20 0.83 -1.30 -20.94
CA LEU A 20 1.20 -1.55 -19.54
C LEU A 20 2.11 -0.45 -18.98
N VAL A 21 3.13 -0.02 -19.74
CA VAL A 21 4.00 1.11 -19.41
C VAL A 21 3.18 2.39 -19.21
N LEU A 22 2.30 2.70 -20.16
CA LEU A 22 1.46 3.90 -20.09
C LEU A 22 0.56 3.91 -18.84
N VAL A 23 -0.13 2.79 -18.58
CA VAL A 23 -1.01 2.63 -17.41
C VAL A 23 -0.21 2.81 -16.11
N THR A 24 0.97 2.19 -16.01
CA THR A 24 1.85 2.32 -14.85
C THR A 24 2.26 3.77 -14.62
N VAL A 25 2.71 4.47 -15.66
CA VAL A 25 3.10 5.88 -15.58
C VAL A 25 1.93 6.75 -15.15
N VAL A 26 0.75 6.56 -15.76
CA VAL A 26 -0.46 7.33 -15.42
C VAL A 26 -0.87 7.14 -13.96
N ILE A 27 -0.89 5.88 -13.47
CA ILE A 27 -1.27 5.59 -12.08
C ILE A 27 -0.28 6.22 -11.10
N ILE A 28 1.02 6.06 -11.33
CA ILE A 28 2.06 6.61 -10.44
C ILE A 28 1.98 8.14 -10.43
N VAL A 29 1.96 8.80 -11.59
CA VAL A 29 1.91 10.27 -11.68
C VAL A 29 0.62 10.82 -11.09
N TRP A 30 -0.51 10.12 -11.27
CA TRP A 30 -1.77 10.51 -10.64
C TRP A 30 -1.70 10.44 -9.11
N ALA A 31 -1.01 9.44 -8.56
CA ALA A 31 -0.84 9.27 -7.13
C ALA A 31 0.16 10.24 -6.51
N LEU A 32 1.22 10.64 -7.23
CA LEU A 32 2.28 11.49 -6.70
C LEU A 32 1.73 12.80 -6.10
N PRO A 33 2.28 13.24 -4.96
CA PRO A 33 1.88 14.50 -4.33
C PRO A 33 2.19 15.67 -5.27
N ARG A 34 1.21 16.55 -5.44
CA ARG A 34 1.30 17.75 -6.29
C ARG A 34 1.54 19.03 -5.50
N SER A 35 1.32 18.97 -4.19
CA SER A 35 1.66 20.05 -3.28
C SER A 35 3.08 19.80 -2.78
N GLU A 36 3.93 20.80 -2.82
CA GLU A 36 5.16 20.79 -2.03
C GLU A 36 4.73 20.64 -0.56
N GLY A 37 4.85 19.44 -0.01
CA GLY A 37 4.82 19.25 1.42
C GLY A 37 5.91 20.13 2.01
N GLN A 38 5.71 20.59 3.27
CA GLN A 38 6.66 21.46 3.97
C GLN A 38 8.10 21.19 3.52
N ARG A 39 8.71 22.16 2.85
CA ARG A 39 10.08 22.05 2.32
C ARG A 39 11.09 21.87 3.45
N TYR A 40 10.73 22.39 4.62
CA TYR A 40 11.61 22.43 5.79
C TYR A 40 10.84 21.92 7.02
N ARG A 41 11.49 21.10 7.82
CA ARG A 41 11.01 20.75 9.15
C ARG A 41 11.77 21.55 10.16
N TYR A 42 11.08 22.34 10.96
CA TYR A 42 11.65 23.20 11.99
C TYR A 42 10.73 23.24 13.19
N ASP A 43 11.33 23.34 14.35
CA ASP A 43 10.63 23.52 15.61
C ASP A 43 11.26 24.71 16.33
N VAL A 44 10.46 25.47 17.06
CA VAL A 44 10.96 26.58 17.87
C VAL A 44 11.95 26.05 18.91
N GLY A 45 13.08 26.74 19.04
CA GLY A 45 14.14 26.36 19.97
C GLY A 45 15.14 25.33 19.42
N LYS A 46 14.93 24.78 18.23
CA LYS A 46 15.88 23.85 17.57
C LYS A 46 16.74 24.59 16.53
N PRO A 47 17.98 24.09 16.30
CA PRO A 47 18.84 24.68 15.27
C PRO A 47 18.29 24.37 13.86
N TRP A 48 18.44 25.35 12.95
CA TRP A 48 18.13 25.21 11.54
C TRP A 48 19.14 24.29 10.85
N MET A 49 18.67 23.14 10.38
CA MET A 49 19.52 22.06 9.85
C MET A 49 19.87 22.22 8.35
N TYR A 50 19.22 23.14 7.66
CA TYR A 50 19.35 23.32 6.21
C TYR A 50 20.36 24.43 5.88
N GLY A 51 20.64 24.63 4.59
CA GLY A 51 21.42 25.79 4.15
C GLY A 51 20.73 27.11 4.42
N SER A 52 21.42 28.22 4.15
CA SER A 52 20.84 29.57 4.30
C SER A 52 19.50 29.69 3.60
N PHE A 53 18.47 30.11 4.34
CA PHE A 53 17.16 30.37 3.77
C PHE A 53 17.05 31.84 3.37
N ILE A 54 16.90 32.07 2.06
CA ILE A 54 16.75 33.38 1.45
C ILE A 54 15.35 33.44 0.82
N ALA A 55 14.61 34.53 1.09
CA ALA A 55 13.29 34.72 0.52
C ALA A 55 13.38 34.86 -1.01
N SER A 56 12.65 34.03 -1.73
CA SER A 56 12.62 34.03 -3.20
C SER A 56 11.64 35.06 -3.79
N PHE A 57 10.74 35.64 -2.96
CA PHE A 57 9.77 36.67 -3.31
C PHE A 57 9.34 37.46 -2.06
N ASP A 58 8.70 38.60 -2.27
CA ASP A 58 8.14 39.41 -1.19
C ASP A 58 6.89 38.74 -0.62
N PHE A 59 6.80 38.65 0.71
CA PHE A 59 5.63 38.08 1.36
C PHE A 59 5.37 38.70 2.73
N PRO A 60 4.07 38.79 3.14
CA PRO A 60 3.71 39.27 4.46
C PRO A 60 3.98 38.21 5.53
N VAL A 61 4.43 38.64 6.70
CA VAL A 61 4.56 37.82 7.90
C VAL A 61 3.23 37.82 8.63
N TYR A 62 2.46 36.73 8.56
CA TYR A 62 1.16 36.64 9.20
C TYR A 62 1.30 36.55 10.72
N LYS A 63 0.34 37.15 11.43
CA LYS A 63 0.17 36.97 12.87
C LYS A 63 -0.43 35.62 13.17
N THR A 64 -0.20 35.10 14.37
CA THR A 64 -0.88 33.91 14.85
C THR A 64 -2.35 34.20 15.18
N ASP A 65 -3.22 33.24 15.09
CA ASP A 65 -4.64 33.39 15.45
C ASP A 65 -4.82 33.85 16.90
N GLU A 66 -3.91 33.45 17.80
CA GLU A 66 -3.88 33.87 19.19
C GLU A 66 -3.58 35.37 19.29
N THR A 67 -2.56 35.88 18.61
CA THR A 67 -2.20 37.32 18.59
C THR A 67 -3.31 38.18 17.98
N ILE A 68 -3.98 37.68 16.95
CA ILE A 68 -5.13 38.36 16.35
C ILE A 68 -6.25 38.45 17.37
N LYS A 69 -6.59 37.33 18.03
CA LYS A 69 -7.63 37.27 19.03
C LYS A 69 -7.36 38.16 20.25
N GLU A 70 -6.12 38.18 20.76
CA GLU A 70 -5.72 39.10 21.83
C GLU A 70 -5.93 40.56 21.42
N GLN A 71 -5.61 40.92 20.18
CA GLN A 71 -5.82 42.30 19.66
C GLN A 71 -7.31 42.58 19.46
N GLU A 72 -8.11 41.61 19.00
CA GLU A 72 -9.56 41.72 18.91
C GLU A 72 -10.18 41.96 20.28
N ASP A 73 -9.81 41.15 21.28
CA ASP A 73 -10.30 41.26 22.64
C ASP A 73 -9.94 42.60 23.25
N SER A 74 -8.68 43.07 23.07
CA SER A 74 -8.22 44.36 23.55
C SER A 74 -8.95 45.58 22.87
N LEU A 75 -9.26 45.45 21.58
CA LEU A 75 -10.06 46.49 20.89
C LEU A 75 -11.51 46.48 21.33
N LEU A 76 -12.06 45.28 21.58
CA LEU A 76 -13.44 45.13 22.05
C LEU A 76 -13.62 45.72 23.50
N GLU A 77 -12.61 45.65 24.35
CA GLU A 77 -12.62 46.29 25.67
C GLU A 77 -12.74 47.83 25.55
N THR A 78 -12.25 48.42 24.48
CA THR A 78 -12.36 49.88 24.23
C THR A 78 -13.60 50.30 23.46
N PHE A 79 -14.35 49.33 22.96
CA PHE A 79 -15.55 49.58 22.16
C PHE A 79 -16.66 50.17 22.97
N GLN A 80 -17.29 51.26 22.45
CA GLN A 80 -18.40 51.96 23.06
C GLN A 80 -19.64 51.82 22.17
N PRO A 81 -20.69 51.16 22.66
CA PRO A 81 -21.92 50.97 21.87
C PRO A 81 -22.68 52.29 21.69
N TYR A 82 -23.31 52.45 20.54
CA TYR A 82 -24.08 53.63 20.19
C TYR A 82 -25.51 53.54 20.69
N TYR A 83 -26.01 54.65 21.26
CA TYR A 83 -27.37 54.81 21.70
C TYR A 83 -27.94 56.08 21.10
N ASN A 84 -29.11 55.99 20.49
CA ASN A 84 -29.86 57.13 19.97
C ASN A 84 -30.70 57.76 21.10
N TYR A 85 -30.52 59.05 21.30
CA TYR A 85 -31.30 59.82 22.26
C TYR A 85 -32.51 60.42 21.55
N ASP A 86 -33.74 59.90 21.87
CA ASP A 86 -34.99 60.38 21.30
C ASP A 86 -35.70 61.38 22.18
N THR A 87 -35.60 62.65 21.81
CA THR A 87 -36.28 63.78 22.50
C THR A 87 -37.81 63.81 22.35
N ASN A 88 -38.37 63.03 21.41
CA ASN A 88 -39.82 62.99 21.22
C ASN A 88 -40.49 62.13 22.28
N VAL A 89 -39.82 61.10 22.80
CA VAL A 89 -40.35 60.26 23.88
C VAL A 89 -40.71 61.07 25.09
N GLU A 90 -39.83 61.98 25.52
CA GLU A 90 -40.09 62.91 26.60
C GLU A 90 -41.36 63.74 26.34
N LYS A 91 -41.47 64.36 25.16
CA LYS A 91 -42.61 65.21 24.81
C LYS A 91 -43.94 64.42 24.84
N VAL A 92 -43.94 63.26 24.24
CA VAL A 92 -45.13 62.39 24.18
C VAL A 92 -45.56 61.94 25.59
N GLN A 93 -44.62 61.51 26.40
CA GLN A 93 -44.94 61.02 27.75
C GLN A 93 -45.32 62.14 28.73
N MET A 94 -44.69 63.32 28.58
CA MET A 94 -45.08 64.50 29.33
C MET A 94 -46.48 65.02 28.96
N GLU A 95 -46.80 65.02 27.67
CA GLU A 95 -48.16 65.38 27.19
C GLU A 95 -49.21 64.39 27.70
N LYS A 96 -48.93 63.09 27.63
CA LYS A 96 -49.78 62.01 28.18
C LYS A 96 -49.97 62.25 29.72
N PHE A 97 -48.92 62.51 30.45
CA PHE A 97 -49.00 62.76 31.89
C PHE A 97 -49.86 64.00 32.18
N PHE A 98 -49.66 65.12 31.49
CA PHE A 98 -50.48 66.29 31.67
C PHE A 98 -51.95 66.11 31.27
N ASN A 99 -52.24 65.34 30.27
CA ASN A 99 -53.63 65.06 29.88
C ASN A 99 -54.33 64.19 30.92
N ASP A 100 -53.67 63.17 31.49
CA ASP A 100 -54.23 62.29 32.51
C ASP A 100 -54.42 62.99 33.85
N PHE A 101 -53.55 63.89 34.23
CA PHE A 101 -53.58 64.59 35.50
C PHE A 101 -53.95 66.09 35.42
N ARG A 102 -54.65 66.50 34.35
CA ARG A 102 -55.08 67.86 34.12
C ARG A 102 -55.90 68.49 35.26
N ASN A 103 -56.69 67.68 35.96
CA ASN A 103 -57.54 68.05 37.08
C ASN A 103 -56.87 67.88 38.47
N GLY A 104 -55.58 67.48 38.47
CA GLY A 104 -54.83 67.14 39.68
C GLY A 104 -54.84 65.64 40.00
N ILE A 105 -53.95 65.20 40.91
CA ILE A 105 -53.83 63.81 41.37
C ILE A 105 -54.86 63.59 42.45
N PRO A 106 -55.70 62.52 42.36
CA PRO A 106 -56.69 62.24 43.37
C PRO A 106 -56.04 62.03 44.75
N GLY A 107 -56.49 62.84 45.75
CA GLY A 107 -56.01 62.80 47.14
C GLY A 107 -54.70 63.59 47.41
N LEU A 108 -54.21 64.33 46.42
CA LEU A 108 -53.01 65.16 46.57
C LEU A 108 -53.23 66.57 46.03
N PRO A 109 -52.66 67.69 46.66
CA PRO A 109 -52.70 69.02 46.12
C PRO A 109 -52.09 69.14 44.72
N ARG A 110 -52.56 70.12 43.91
CA ARG A 110 -52.12 70.30 42.51
C ARG A 110 -50.60 70.57 42.35
N GLN A 111 -49.96 71.06 43.42
CA GLN A 111 -48.49 71.28 43.39
C GLN A 111 -47.68 69.98 43.15
N TYR A 112 -48.23 68.78 43.50
CA TYR A 112 -47.57 67.52 43.22
C TYR A 112 -47.50 67.18 41.74
N VAL A 113 -48.40 67.63 40.89
CA VAL A 113 -48.33 67.48 39.43
C VAL A 113 -47.08 68.19 38.91
N GLY A 114 -46.84 69.43 39.39
CA GLY A 114 -45.64 70.16 38.99
C GLY A 114 -44.33 69.52 39.50
N MET A 115 -44.38 68.96 40.71
CA MET A 115 -43.18 68.27 41.28
C MET A 115 -42.88 66.98 40.47
N ILE A 116 -43.84 66.18 40.15
CA ILE A 116 -43.66 64.94 39.38
C ILE A 116 -43.26 65.27 37.95
N SER A 117 -43.88 66.23 37.29
CA SER A 117 -43.51 66.64 35.92
C SER A 117 -42.07 67.17 35.85
N SER A 118 -41.65 67.96 36.86
CA SER A 118 -40.25 68.44 36.94
C SER A 118 -39.28 67.27 37.15
N ARG A 119 -39.67 66.27 37.94
CA ARG A 119 -38.83 65.09 38.14
C ARG A 119 -38.77 64.21 36.92
N LEU A 120 -39.87 63.95 36.25
CA LEU A 120 -39.93 63.27 34.98
C LEU A 120 -39.04 63.92 33.93
N HIS A 121 -39.13 65.28 33.79
CA HIS A 121 -38.31 66.06 32.90
C HIS A 121 -36.81 65.87 33.19
N LYS A 122 -36.37 65.94 34.44
CA LYS A 122 -34.98 65.67 34.83
C LYS A 122 -34.50 64.27 34.50
N LEU A 123 -35.33 63.25 34.71
CA LEU A 123 -35.02 61.85 34.40
C LEU A 123 -34.87 61.69 32.89
N TYR A 124 -35.79 62.25 32.07
CA TYR A 124 -35.67 62.21 30.63
C TYR A 124 -34.44 62.95 30.10
N GLN A 125 -34.11 64.07 30.69
CA GLN A 125 -32.87 64.81 30.33
C GLN A 125 -31.61 64.01 30.66
N ALA A 126 -31.60 63.29 31.74
CA ALA A 126 -30.50 62.42 32.10
C ALA A 126 -30.38 61.21 31.18
N GLY A 127 -31.53 60.73 30.66
CA GLY A 127 -31.61 59.56 29.76
C GLY A 127 -32.04 58.29 30.49
N ILE A 128 -33.05 57.61 29.94
CA ILE A 128 -33.66 56.40 30.45
C ILE A 128 -33.44 55.27 29.43
N MET A 129 -32.86 54.19 29.88
CA MET A 129 -32.61 52.97 29.09
C MET A 129 -33.57 51.84 29.49
N ASP A 130 -33.74 50.87 28.63
CA ASP A 130 -34.49 49.66 29.03
C ASP A 130 -33.71 48.88 30.12
N THR A 131 -34.43 48.29 31.07
CA THR A 131 -33.83 47.70 32.27
C THR A 131 -32.91 46.52 31.92
N PRO A 132 -33.24 45.55 31.02
CA PRO A 132 -32.33 44.52 30.59
C PRO A 132 -31.02 45.05 30.00
N GLU A 133 -31.10 46.03 29.08
CA GLU A 133 -29.94 46.63 28.42
C GLU A 133 -29.04 47.37 29.43
N TYR A 134 -29.66 48.14 30.29
CA TYR A 134 -28.94 48.85 31.36
C TYR A 134 -28.17 47.89 32.27
N ASN A 135 -28.79 46.75 32.71
CA ASN A 135 -28.17 45.77 33.60
C ASN A 135 -27.00 45.06 32.91
N GLU A 136 -27.06 44.86 31.60
CA GLU A 136 -25.98 44.23 30.84
C GLU A 136 -24.74 45.14 30.79
N ILE A 137 -24.92 46.42 30.49
CA ILE A 137 -23.85 47.40 30.44
C ILE A 137 -23.30 47.72 31.83
N TYR A 138 -24.16 47.82 32.84
CA TYR A 138 -23.78 48.18 34.19
C TYR A 138 -23.04 47.09 34.96
N LYS A 139 -22.87 45.90 34.35
CA LYS A 139 -21.96 44.89 34.91
C LYS A 139 -20.54 45.39 34.99
N ASP A 140 -20.14 46.31 34.07
CA ASP A 140 -18.92 47.08 34.17
C ASP A 140 -19.22 48.53 34.57
N SER A 141 -18.85 48.84 35.79
CA SER A 141 -19.05 50.21 36.38
C SER A 141 -18.30 51.31 35.64
N THR A 142 -17.36 50.95 34.80
CA THR A 142 -16.53 51.86 33.98
C THR A 142 -17.00 52.01 32.54
N ALA A 143 -18.02 51.24 32.14
CA ALA A 143 -18.53 51.19 30.77
C ALA A 143 -18.94 52.58 30.27
N MET A 144 -18.47 52.89 29.09
CA MET A 144 -18.79 54.15 28.36
C MET A 144 -19.70 53.82 27.19
N ILE A 145 -20.69 54.62 26.94
CA ILE A 145 -21.57 54.53 25.77
C ILE A 145 -21.49 55.82 24.93
N ARG A 146 -21.71 55.71 23.64
CA ARG A 146 -21.80 56.85 22.74
C ARG A 146 -23.26 57.23 22.53
N VAL A 147 -23.64 58.38 23.07
CA VAL A 147 -25.00 58.89 22.90
C VAL A 147 -25.04 59.79 21.69
N VAL A 148 -25.90 59.45 20.74
CA VAL A 148 -26.16 60.23 19.53
C VAL A 148 -27.39 61.11 19.74
N ASN A 149 -27.17 62.42 19.64
CA ASN A 149 -28.23 63.40 19.66
C ASN A 149 -28.13 64.25 18.38
N ALA A 150 -29.10 64.09 17.49
CA ALA A 150 -29.13 64.74 16.18
C ALA A 150 -27.81 64.53 15.38
N ASN A 151 -26.89 65.50 15.35
CA ASN A 151 -25.64 65.42 14.57
C ASN A 151 -24.37 65.30 15.42
N SER A 152 -24.50 65.07 16.74
CA SER A 152 -23.35 64.90 17.63
C SER A 152 -23.40 63.58 18.40
N ALA A 153 -22.25 62.92 18.50
CA ALA A 153 -22.09 61.71 19.35
C ALA A 153 -21.14 62.07 20.50
N GLN A 154 -21.57 61.84 21.72
CA GLN A 154 -20.77 62.10 22.92
C GLN A 154 -20.58 60.80 23.71
N SER A 155 -19.34 60.59 24.19
CA SER A 155 -19.05 59.44 25.07
C SER A 155 -19.40 59.82 26.50
N ILE A 156 -20.33 59.08 27.11
CA ILE A 156 -20.85 59.34 28.45
C ILE A 156 -20.79 58.05 29.27
N PRO A 157 -20.37 58.09 30.55
CA PRO A 157 -20.37 56.91 31.41
C PRO A 157 -21.79 56.35 31.58
N ALA A 158 -21.96 55.02 31.46
CA ALA A 158 -23.26 54.37 31.59
C ALA A 158 -23.95 54.63 32.92
N ARG A 159 -23.17 54.88 33.98
CA ARG A 159 -23.66 55.22 35.33
C ARG A 159 -24.42 56.55 35.40
N CYS A 160 -24.34 57.41 34.38
CA CYS A 160 -25.06 58.68 34.36
C CYS A 160 -26.52 58.54 33.93
N PHE A 161 -26.90 57.39 33.40
CA PHE A 161 -28.23 57.10 32.92
C PHE A 161 -29.05 56.30 33.95
N PHE A 162 -30.34 56.19 33.73
CA PHE A 162 -31.23 55.43 34.54
C PHE A 162 -31.85 54.25 33.75
N SER A 163 -32.05 53.10 34.41
CA SER A 163 -32.97 52.13 33.87
C SER A 163 -34.39 52.56 34.09
N THR A 164 -35.38 52.00 33.36
CA THR A 164 -36.78 52.26 33.62
C THR A 164 -37.17 51.99 35.06
N LEU A 165 -36.59 50.94 35.70
CA LEU A 165 -36.79 50.65 37.11
C LEU A 165 -36.13 51.67 38.02
N SER A 166 -34.86 51.98 37.80
CA SER A 166 -34.14 52.97 38.63
C SER A 166 -34.72 54.38 38.45
N ALA A 167 -35.18 54.76 37.29
CA ALA A 167 -35.90 55.98 37.04
C ALA A 167 -37.19 56.10 37.86
N TYR A 168 -37.93 54.99 37.91
CA TYR A 168 -39.11 54.95 38.77
C TYR A 168 -38.76 55.11 40.26
N GLU A 169 -37.74 54.46 40.78
CA GLU A 169 -37.29 54.65 42.17
C GLU A 169 -36.80 56.09 42.42
N GLN A 170 -36.11 56.69 41.49
CA GLN A 170 -35.62 58.05 41.55
C GLN A 170 -36.77 59.12 41.58
N MET A 171 -37.95 58.80 41.14
CA MET A 171 -39.13 59.63 41.29
C MET A 171 -39.46 59.99 42.74
N PHE A 172 -39.12 59.10 43.66
CA PHE A 172 -39.46 59.21 45.10
C PHE A 172 -38.31 59.65 45.98
N VAL A 173 -37.25 60.20 45.42
CA VAL A 173 -36.05 60.64 46.22
C VAL A 173 -36.33 61.94 46.97
N ASP A 174 -37.24 62.82 46.47
CA ASP A 174 -37.65 64.01 47.18
C ASP A 174 -38.50 63.65 48.39
N GLU A 175 -38.20 64.19 49.57
CA GLU A 175 -38.90 63.85 50.85
C GLU A 175 -40.42 63.98 50.74
N ASP A 176 -40.89 65.01 50.05
CA ASP A 176 -42.34 65.26 49.91
C ASP A 176 -43.02 64.20 49.03
N LEU A 177 -42.36 63.77 47.93
CA LEU A 177 -42.86 62.67 47.08
C LEU A 177 -42.72 61.32 47.81
N ALA A 178 -41.66 61.09 48.57
CA ALA A 178 -41.46 59.88 49.34
C ALA A 178 -42.55 59.67 50.40
N LYS A 179 -42.98 60.71 51.11
CA LYS A 179 -44.08 60.67 52.08
C LYS A 179 -45.42 60.24 51.45
N GLN A 180 -45.62 60.50 50.20
CA GLN A 180 -46.87 60.20 49.45
C GLN A 180 -46.72 58.98 48.52
N ARG A 181 -45.65 58.18 48.64
CA ARG A 181 -45.36 57.05 47.74
C ARG A 181 -46.53 56.09 47.59
N LEU A 182 -47.22 55.73 48.66
CA LEU A 182 -48.37 54.82 48.65
C LEU A 182 -49.55 55.30 47.78
N ILE A 183 -49.82 56.61 47.76
CA ILE A 183 -50.88 57.20 46.92
C ILE A 183 -50.40 57.28 45.49
N LEU A 184 -49.15 57.70 45.25
CA LEU A 184 -48.55 57.86 43.95
C LEU A 184 -48.33 56.52 43.21
N GLN A 185 -48.07 55.46 43.95
CA GLN A 185 -47.99 54.10 43.37
C GLN A 185 -49.34 53.66 42.76
N ARG A 186 -50.46 54.09 43.31
CA ARG A 186 -51.82 53.78 42.73
C ARG A 186 -52.06 54.55 41.44
N CYS A 187 -51.29 55.54 41.09
CA CYS A 187 -51.41 56.34 39.87
C CYS A 187 -50.61 55.72 38.68
N ASN A 188 -50.01 54.55 38.88
CA ASN A 188 -49.23 53.86 37.85
C ASN A 188 -48.24 54.76 37.10
N LEU A 189 -47.43 55.55 37.84
CA LEU A 189 -46.46 56.50 37.27
C LEU A 189 -45.41 55.83 36.38
N ASN A 190 -45.20 54.55 36.54
CA ASN A 190 -44.38 53.74 35.62
C ASN A 190 -44.85 53.79 34.17
N ASN A 191 -46.13 54.05 33.87
CA ASN A 191 -46.64 54.14 32.51
C ASN A 191 -46.21 55.39 31.76
N TYR A 192 -45.55 56.33 32.44
CA TYR A 192 -44.99 57.56 31.83
C TYR A 192 -43.46 57.54 31.81
N ILE A 193 -42.84 56.36 32.13
CA ILE A 193 -41.40 56.17 32.09
C ILE A 193 -41.11 55.13 30.97
N GLU A 194 -40.75 55.66 29.83
CA GLU A 194 -40.37 54.87 28.68
C GLU A 194 -38.89 55.15 28.32
N PRO A 195 -38.15 54.19 27.79
CA PRO A 195 -36.77 54.40 27.37
C PRO A 195 -36.69 55.46 26.26
N ASN A 196 -35.88 56.50 26.44
CA ASN A 196 -35.51 57.49 25.44
C ASN A 196 -34.07 57.37 24.95
N LEU A 197 -33.32 56.40 25.48
CA LEU A 197 -32.05 55.93 24.98
C LEU A 197 -32.25 54.52 24.42
N VAL A 198 -32.19 54.42 23.10
CA VAL A 198 -32.42 53.17 22.37
C VAL A 198 -31.11 52.71 21.74
N TYR A 199 -30.78 51.48 21.91
CA TYR A 199 -29.57 50.88 21.31
C TYR A 199 -29.61 50.95 19.80
N ASP A 200 -28.59 51.57 19.18
CA ASP A 200 -28.40 51.62 17.72
C ASP A 200 -27.56 50.43 17.29
N LYS A 201 -28.27 49.33 16.98
CA LYS A 201 -27.66 48.06 16.61
C LYS A 201 -26.85 48.18 15.32
N GLU A 202 -27.41 48.82 14.29
CA GLU A 202 -26.78 48.90 12.96
C GLU A 202 -25.48 49.68 13.02
N ARG A 203 -25.49 50.84 13.69
CA ARG A 203 -24.29 51.66 13.84
C ARG A 203 -23.25 51.01 14.76
N SER A 204 -23.67 50.37 15.84
CA SER A 204 -22.77 49.71 16.77
C SER A 204 -22.09 48.48 16.12
N GLU A 205 -22.82 47.65 15.36
CA GLU A 205 -22.26 46.53 14.64
C GLU A 205 -21.33 46.97 13.49
N THR A 206 -21.67 48.05 12.77
CA THR A 206 -20.81 48.58 11.72
C THR A 206 -19.48 49.09 12.30
N GLU A 207 -19.51 49.92 13.35
CA GLU A 207 -18.31 50.44 14.00
C GLU A 207 -17.47 49.28 14.60
N LYS A 208 -18.12 48.28 15.22
CA LYS A 208 -17.45 47.11 15.74
C LYS A 208 -16.72 46.34 14.61
N ASN A 209 -17.40 46.11 13.50
CA ASN A 209 -16.79 45.43 12.34
C ASN A 209 -15.65 46.26 11.72
N ASP A 210 -15.80 47.58 11.64
CA ASP A 210 -14.76 48.47 11.15
C ASP A 210 -13.54 48.42 12.06
N LEU A 211 -13.72 48.42 13.39
CA LEU A 211 -12.65 48.26 14.36
C LEU A 211 -11.91 46.95 14.21
N LEU A 212 -12.65 45.85 14.12
CA LEU A 212 -12.08 44.50 13.94
C LEU A 212 -11.33 44.40 12.60
N SER A 213 -11.90 44.97 11.52
CA SER A 213 -11.26 44.98 10.20
C SER A 213 -10.00 45.85 10.12
N SER A 214 -9.83 46.79 11.06
CA SER A 214 -8.64 47.62 11.14
C SER A 214 -7.38 46.87 11.60
N ILE A 215 -7.52 45.65 12.17
CA ILE A 215 -6.41 44.84 12.61
C ILE A 215 -5.66 44.33 11.38
N PRO A 216 -4.38 44.68 11.15
CA PRO A 216 -3.64 44.16 10.02
C PRO A 216 -3.33 42.66 10.25
N PRO A 217 -3.63 41.80 9.28
CA PRO A 217 -3.39 40.33 9.41
C PRO A 217 -1.89 40.00 9.40
N ALA A 218 -1.03 40.95 9.03
CA ALA A 218 0.42 40.78 8.98
C ALA A 218 1.12 41.70 9.94
N SER A 219 2.22 41.22 10.53
CA SER A 219 3.08 42.01 11.44
C SER A 219 4.24 42.72 10.73
N GLY A 220 4.50 42.38 9.46
CA GLY A 220 5.59 42.92 8.66
C GLY A 220 5.64 42.31 7.27
N MET A 221 6.70 42.62 6.51
CA MET A 221 6.95 42.10 5.18
C MET A 221 8.41 41.66 5.06
N VAL A 222 8.65 40.48 4.46
CA VAL A 222 9.98 40.00 4.09
C VAL A 222 10.15 40.21 2.60
N MET A 223 11.29 40.86 2.23
CA MET A 223 11.59 41.18 0.84
C MET A 223 12.33 40.05 0.14
N SER A 224 12.15 39.93 -1.17
CA SER A 224 12.93 39.03 -2.01
C SER A 224 14.43 39.29 -1.88
N GLY A 225 15.21 38.20 -1.75
CA GLY A 225 16.65 38.29 -1.50
C GLY A 225 17.04 38.51 -0.03
N GLN A 226 16.08 38.73 0.88
CA GLN A 226 16.36 38.86 2.31
C GLN A 226 16.68 37.48 2.89
N LYS A 227 17.80 37.40 3.63
CA LYS A 227 18.17 36.22 4.39
C LYS A 227 17.31 36.13 5.65
N VAL A 228 16.65 35.03 5.87
CA VAL A 228 15.76 34.77 7.02
C VAL A 228 16.49 34.02 8.13
N ILE A 229 17.21 32.93 7.79
CA ILE A 229 17.94 32.13 8.77
C ILE A 229 19.11 31.41 8.10
N ASP A 230 20.18 31.15 8.86
CA ASP A 230 21.36 30.41 8.42
C ASP A 230 21.45 29.02 9.07
N ARG A 231 22.27 28.14 8.47
CA ARG A 231 22.52 26.81 9.03
C ARG A 231 23.16 26.93 10.42
N GLY A 232 22.53 26.30 11.41
CA GLY A 232 22.97 26.30 12.81
C GLY A 232 22.31 27.37 13.68
N ASP A 233 21.61 28.37 13.08
CA ASP A 233 20.86 29.38 13.84
C ASP A 233 19.68 28.72 14.53
N ILE A 234 19.36 29.14 15.76
CA ILE A 234 18.18 28.66 16.48
C ILE A 234 16.93 29.29 15.89
N VAL A 235 15.95 28.47 15.55
CA VAL A 235 14.64 28.94 15.09
C VAL A 235 13.90 29.55 16.27
N ASP A 236 13.77 30.85 16.31
CA ASP A 236 12.95 31.56 17.28
C ASP A 236 11.48 31.65 16.80
N GLU A 237 10.58 32.16 17.64
CA GLU A 237 9.16 32.29 17.31
C GLU A 237 8.90 33.20 16.11
N TYR A 238 9.70 34.24 15.97
CA TYR A 238 9.59 35.18 14.83
C TYR A 238 9.98 34.47 13.53
N THR A 239 11.13 33.79 13.52
CA THR A 239 11.61 33.04 12.36
C THR A 239 10.65 31.90 11.99
N CYS A 240 10.08 31.23 12.99
CA CYS A 240 9.05 30.21 12.76
C CYS A 240 7.85 30.83 12.03
N ARG A 241 7.32 31.98 12.49
CA ARG A 241 6.22 32.69 11.83
C ARG A 241 6.57 33.14 10.41
N VAL A 242 7.80 33.59 10.19
CA VAL A 242 8.30 33.95 8.85
C VAL A 242 8.28 32.76 7.93
N LEU A 243 8.79 31.59 8.38
CA LEU A 243 8.82 30.35 7.61
C LEU A 243 7.42 29.83 7.31
N ASP A 244 6.51 29.87 8.29
CA ASP A 244 5.11 29.46 8.11
C ASP A 244 4.37 30.39 7.12
N SER A 245 4.64 31.68 7.22
CA SER A 245 4.08 32.70 6.30
C SER A 245 4.59 32.52 4.87
N PHE A 246 5.88 32.20 4.71
CA PHE A 246 6.45 31.84 3.42
C PHE A 246 5.78 30.61 2.84
N GLU A 247 5.61 29.55 3.64
CA GLU A 247 4.96 28.32 3.19
C GLU A 247 3.51 28.57 2.79
N ARG A 248 2.77 29.38 3.54
CA ARG A 248 1.38 29.76 3.24
C ARG A 248 1.28 30.51 1.91
N GLU A 249 2.16 31.49 1.68
CA GLU A 249 2.20 32.24 0.41
C GLU A 249 2.70 31.41 -0.76
N MET A 250 3.64 30.51 -0.53
CA MET A 250 4.09 29.54 -1.52
C MET A 250 2.93 28.64 -1.97
N LYS A 251 2.16 28.10 -1.03
CA LYS A 251 0.96 27.31 -1.34
C LYS A 251 -0.06 28.11 -2.13
N ARG A 252 -0.25 29.39 -1.79
CA ARG A 252 -1.18 30.29 -2.48
C ARG A 252 -0.75 30.60 -3.91
N ARG A 253 0.55 30.80 -4.15
CA ARG A 253 1.14 31.04 -5.47
C ARG A 253 1.18 29.79 -6.32
N ASN A 254 1.52 28.62 -5.74
CA ASN A 254 1.53 27.33 -6.44
C ASN A 254 0.12 26.87 -6.86
N ALA A 255 -0.92 27.43 -6.30
CA ALA A 255 -2.29 27.26 -6.79
C ALA A 255 -2.53 27.95 -8.15
N SER A 256 -1.61 28.78 -8.63
CA SER A 256 -1.67 29.37 -9.96
C SER A 256 -1.17 28.38 -11.03
N SER A 257 -1.90 28.21 -12.13
CA SER A 257 -1.89 27.09 -13.07
C SER A 257 -0.56 26.73 -13.76
N ASN A 258 0.42 27.61 -13.85
CA ASN A 258 1.66 27.38 -14.61
C ASN A 258 2.71 26.54 -13.87
N GLU A 259 2.85 26.70 -12.56
CA GLU A 259 3.82 25.93 -11.76
C GLU A 259 3.34 24.47 -11.56
N LEU A 260 2.02 24.28 -11.40
CA LEU A 260 1.44 22.93 -11.33
C LEU A 260 1.71 22.12 -12.60
N THR A 261 1.62 22.80 -13.77
CA THR A 261 1.88 22.16 -15.07
C THR A 261 3.35 21.74 -15.19
N SER A 262 4.28 22.59 -14.80
CA SER A 262 5.72 22.30 -14.79
C SER A 262 6.07 21.11 -13.91
N THR A 263 5.50 21.04 -12.69
CA THR A 263 5.68 19.91 -11.78
C THR A 263 5.14 18.60 -12.35
N ILE A 264 3.94 18.62 -12.93
CA ILE A 264 3.35 17.43 -13.58
C ILE A 264 4.21 16.97 -14.74
N VAL A 265 4.67 17.89 -15.61
CA VAL A 265 5.55 17.53 -16.74
C VAL A 265 6.86 16.91 -16.25
N GLY A 266 7.47 17.45 -15.20
CA GLY A 266 8.67 16.89 -14.57
C GLY A 266 8.42 15.48 -14.00
N GLN A 267 7.32 15.27 -13.29
CA GLN A 267 6.92 13.97 -12.75
C GLN A 267 6.68 12.95 -13.88
N VAL A 268 5.95 13.34 -14.93
CA VAL A 268 5.71 12.48 -16.10
C VAL A 268 7.02 12.07 -16.75
N LEU A 269 7.92 13.04 -17.00
CA LEU A 269 9.22 12.77 -17.62
C LEU A 269 10.06 11.82 -16.79
N PHE A 270 10.18 12.06 -15.48
CA PHE A 270 10.98 11.26 -14.55
C PHE A 270 10.44 9.83 -14.45
N VAL A 271 9.13 9.65 -14.15
CA VAL A 271 8.53 8.33 -14.01
C VAL A 271 8.57 7.56 -15.33
N THR A 272 8.31 8.22 -16.46
CA THR A 272 8.40 7.60 -17.78
C THR A 272 9.82 7.11 -18.04
N LEU A 273 10.84 7.92 -17.77
CA LEU A 273 12.23 7.52 -17.94
C LEU A 273 12.58 6.28 -17.11
N MET A 274 12.20 6.24 -15.83
CA MET A 274 12.46 5.10 -14.93
C MET A 274 11.75 3.83 -15.39
N VAL A 275 10.47 3.92 -15.75
CA VAL A 275 9.68 2.76 -16.22
C VAL A 275 10.18 2.27 -17.58
N VAL A 276 10.57 3.16 -18.50
CA VAL A 276 11.14 2.78 -19.80
C VAL A 276 12.49 2.11 -19.64
N LEU A 277 13.39 2.63 -18.79
CA LEU A 277 14.69 2.00 -18.50
C LEU A 277 14.50 0.60 -17.93
N PHE A 278 13.56 0.43 -17.02
CA PHE A 278 13.21 -0.89 -16.48
C PHE A 278 12.65 -1.83 -17.56
N THR A 279 11.78 -1.32 -18.42
CA THR A 279 11.24 -2.08 -19.57
C THR A 279 12.34 -2.54 -20.52
N LEU A 280 13.28 -1.65 -20.84
CA LEU A 280 14.45 -1.96 -21.66
C LEU A 280 15.34 -3.03 -21.01
N TYR A 281 15.57 -2.93 -19.70
CA TYR A 281 16.28 -3.97 -18.97
C TYR A 281 15.62 -5.35 -19.15
N LEU A 282 14.30 -5.43 -18.96
CA LEU A 282 13.58 -6.69 -19.15
C LEU A 282 13.65 -7.19 -20.60
N ALA A 283 13.47 -6.30 -21.57
CA ALA A 283 13.47 -6.67 -22.98
C ALA A 283 14.84 -7.15 -23.50
N LEU A 284 15.93 -6.55 -23.00
CA LEU A 284 17.28 -6.85 -23.43
C LEU A 284 17.93 -8.00 -22.66
N PHE A 285 17.75 -8.04 -21.34
CA PHE A 285 18.49 -8.95 -20.46
C PHE A 285 17.63 -10.06 -19.85
N ARG A 286 16.30 -9.89 -19.81
CA ARG A 286 15.37 -10.84 -19.15
C ARG A 286 14.16 -11.16 -20.03
N ARG A 287 14.46 -11.53 -21.25
CA ARG A 287 13.44 -11.85 -22.26
C ARG A 287 12.53 -13.00 -21.83
N ASP A 288 13.06 -13.93 -21.03
CA ASP A 288 12.33 -15.03 -20.39
C ASP A 288 11.16 -14.56 -19.50
N TYR A 289 11.26 -13.41 -18.85
CA TYR A 289 10.16 -12.79 -18.08
C TYR A 289 9.36 -11.80 -18.91
N PHE A 290 10.04 -11.06 -19.82
CA PHE A 290 9.40 -10.08 -20.67
C PHE A 290 8.32 -10.69 -21.58
N ASP A 291 8.57 -11.90 -22.10
CA ASP A 291 7.63 -12.58 -22.98
C ASP A 291 6.46 -13.24 -22.22
N LYS A 292 6.59 -13.50 -20.93
CA LYS A 292 5.54 -14.10 -20.08
C LYS A 292 4.60 -13.04 -19.49
N PRO A 293 3.31 -13.02 -19.88
CA PRO A 293 2.39 -11.96 -19.42
C PRO A 293 2.19 -11.93 -17.90
N ARG A 294 2.21 -13.08 -17.23
CA ARG A 294 2.07 -13.17 -15.77
C ARG A 294 3.28 -12.59 -15.03
N SER A 295 4.49 -12.88 -15.52
CA SER A 295 5.74 -12.40 -14.93
C SER A 295 5.85 -10.87 -15.02
N ILE A 296 5.57 -10.31 -16.19
CA ILE A 296 5.63 -8.87 -16.39
C ILE A 296 4.54 -8.15 -15.59
N ALA A 297 3.32 -8.71 -15.53
CA ALA A 297 2.22 -8.13 -14.75
C ALA A 297 2.57 -8.04 -13.25
N MET A 298 3.17 -9.07 -12.67
CA MET A 298 3.63 -9.06 -11.27
C MET A 298 4.70 -7.97 -11.03
N LEU A 299 5.70 -7.88 -11.91
CA LEU A 299 6.76 -6.89 -11.79
C LEU A 299 6.21 -5.45 -11.82
N TYR A 300 5.34 -5.14 -12.77
CA TYR A 300 4.74 -3.82 -12.89
C TYR A 300 3.74 -3.53 -11.76
N ALA A 301 3.00 -4.53 -11.28
CA ALA A 301 2.13 -4.38 -10.13
C ALA A 301 2.93 -3.96 -8.89
N LEU A 302 4.07 -4.62 -8.61
CA LEU A 302 4.93 -4.29 -7.47
C LEU A 302 5.59 -2.91 -7.62
N ILE A 303 6.12 -2.57 -8.83
CA ILE A 303 6.72 -1.25 -9.09
C ILE A 303 5.69 -0.12 -9.00
N THR A 304 4.41 -0.39 -9.26
CA THR A 304 3.33 0.60 -9.15
C THR A 304 2.81 0.73 -7.71
N LEU A 305 2.65 -0.39 -7.02
CA LEU A 305 2.02 -0.44 -5.69
C LEU A 305 2.76 0.41 -4.67
N PHE A 306 4.08 0.25 -4.56
CA PHE A 306 4.86 0.93 -3.53
C PHE A 306 4.93 2.45 -3.71
N PRO A 307 5.18 3.03 -4.90
CA PRO A 307 5.08 4.48 -5.11
C PRO A 307 3.69 5.04 -4.80
N VAL A 308 2.62 4.31 -5.12
CA VAL A 308 1.25 4.70 -4.75
C VAL A 308 1.06 4.71 -3.23
N MET A 309 1.55 3.67 -2.52
CA MET A 309 1.51 3.61 -1.05
C MET A 309 2.30 4.77 -0.41
N VAL A 310 3.52 5.03 -0.90
CA VAL A 310 4.33 6.17 -0.44
C VAL A 310 3.59 7.48 -0.63
N SER A 311 3.06 7.70 -1.84
CA SER A 311 2.32 8.92 -2.17
C SER A 311 1.09 9.10 -1.28
N PHE A 312 0.38 8.01 -0.97
CA PHE A 312 -0.76 8.04 -0.06
C PHE A 312 -0.34 8.40 1.37
N VAL A 313 0.72 7.76 1.90
CA VAL A 313 1.25 8.06 3.24
C VAL A 313 1.73 9.50 3.34
N MET A 314 2.46 9.99 2.33
CA MET A 314 2.97 11.36 2.30
C MET A 314 1.85 12.41 2.17
N ARG A 315 0.79 12.09 1.43
CA ARG A 315 -0.37 13.00 1.28
C ARG A 315 -1.15 13.19 2.58
N HIS A 316 -1.32 12.12 3.35
CA HIS A 316 -2.14 12.13 4.56
C HIS A 316 -1.33 12.32 5.84
N ASN A 317 -0.01 12.23 5.76
CA ASN A 317 0.94 12.45 6.88
C ASN A 317 0.58 11.73 8.19
N PHE A 318 -0.04 10.53 8.10
CA PHE A 318 -0.52 9.79 9.28
C PHE A 318 0.50 8.80 9.85
N MET A 319 1.57 8.49 9.09
CA MET A 319 2.67 7.62 9.52
C MET A 319 3.97 7.93 8.78
N SER A 320 5.09 7.47 9.32
CA SER A 320 6.40 7.56 8.66
C SER A 320 6.48 6.64 7.45
N VAL A 321 7.08 7.10 6.35
CA VAL A 321 7.34 6.31 5.14
C VAL A 321 8.21 5.08 5.41
N TYR A 322 9.04 5.12 6.46
CA TYR A 322 9.93 4.01 6.85
C TYR A 322 9.21 2.81 7.46
N ILE A 323 7.94 2.94 7.81
CA ILE A 323 7.07 1.82 8.23
C ILE A 323 6.71 0.92 7.03
N ILE A 324 6.68 1.47 5.81
CA ILE A 324 6.34 0.70 4.61
C ILE A 324 7.40 -0.38 4.36
N PRO A 325 7.03 -1.67 4.26
CA PRO A 325 7.98 -2.76 4.10
C PRO A 325 8.45 -2.91 2.64
N PHE A 326 9.26 -1.97 2.14
CA PHE A 326 9.76 -1.97 0.75
C PHE A 326 10.52 -3.24 0.39
N ALA A 327 11.22 -3.84 1.35
CA ALA A 327 11.96 -5.10 1.15
C ALA A 327 11.03 -6.27 0.77
N MET A 328 9.72 -6.14 0.94
CA MET A 328 8.73 -7.14 0.52
C MET A 328 8.72 -7.34 -1.00
N ALA A 329 8.88 -6.28 -1.79
CA ALA A 329 8.93 -6.38 -3.24
C ALA A 329 10.10 -7.24 -3.76
N PRO A 330 11.36 -6.97 -3.38
CA PRO A 330 12.47 -7.83 -3.79
C PRO A 330 12.39 -9.24 -3.20
N ILE A 331 11.75 -9.46 -2.03
CA ILE A 331 11.46 -10.79 -1.50
C ILE A 331 10.59 -11.58 -2.48
N PHE A 332 9.46 -11.03 -2.91
CA PHE A 332 8.58 -11.70 -3.85
C PHE A 332 9.25 -11.98 -5.19
N ILE A 333 9.95 -10.98 -5.73
CA ILE A 333 10.65 -11.17 -7.01
C ILE A 333 11.75 -12.22 -6.88
N ARG A 334 12.49 -12.26 -5.78
CA ARG A 334 13.53 -13.26 -5.53
C ARG A 334 12.97 -14.67 -5.42
N VAL A 335 11.82 -14.83 -4.80
CA VAL A 335 11.17 -16.14 -4.60
C VAL A 335 10.64 -16.71 -5.90
N PHE A 336 10.03 -15.88 -6.75
CA PHE A 336 9.37 -16.35 -7.99
C PHE A 336 10.23 -16.20 -9.25
N MET A 337 11.33 -15.48 -9.17
CA MET A 337 12.20 -15.19 -10.30
C MET A 337 13.68 -15.37 -9.89
N ASP A 338 14.45 -14.28 -9.90
CA ASP A 338 15.87 -14.31 -9.61
C ASP A 338 16.39 -13.04 -8.91
N SER A 339 17.59 -13.13 -8.33
CA SER A 339 18.22 -12.04 -7.56
C SER A 339 18.50 -10.81 -8.39
N ARG A 340 18.88 -10.95 -9.68
CA ARG A 340 19.23 -9.81 -10.54
C ARG A 340 18.00 -8.98 -10.87
N THR A 341 16.91 -9.66 -11.26
CA THR A 341 15.63 -8.99 -11.51
C THR A 341 15.08 -8.36 -10.23
N ALA A 342 15.19 -9.05 -9.08
CA ALA A 342 14.78 -8.51 -7.78
C ALA A 342 15.52 -7.21 -7.43
N PHE A 343 16.83 -7.18 -7.63
CA PHE A 343 17.65 -6.00 -7.35
C PHE A 343 17.30 -4.83 -8.27
N VAL A 344 17.26 -5.05 -9.60
CA VAL A 344 16.95 -3.97 -10.56
C VAL A 344 15.54 -3.43 -10.36
N SER A 345 14.55 -4.30 -10.11
CA SER A 345 13.18 -3.88 -9.81
C SER A 345 13.10 -3.06 -8.53
N HIS A 346 13.82 -3.48 -7.48
CA HIS A 346 13.87 -2.76 -6.22
C HIS A 346 14.49 -1.37 -6.36
N VAL A 347 15.64 -1.27 -7.03
CA VAL A 347 16.29 0.02 -7.32
C VAL A 347 15.35 0.94 -8.09
N THR A 348 14.73 0.45 -9.17
CA THR A 348 13.78 1.24 -9.96
C THR A 348 12.61 1.73 -9.12
N MET A 349 12.04 0.85 -8.30
CA MET A 349 10.92 1.17 -7.41
C MET A 349 11.31 2.25 -6.39
N ILE A 350 12.47 2.11 -5.73
CA ILE A 350 12.94 3.09 -4.74
C ILE A 350 13.20 4.44 -5.40
N LEU A 351 13.84 4.47 -6.57
CA LEU A 351 14.07 5.71 -7.32
C LEU A 351 12.75 6.42 -7.69
N ILE A 352 11.73 5.67 -8.11
CA ILE A 352 10.41 6.27 -8.37
C ILE A 352 9.80 6.83 -7.07
N CYS A 353 9.92 6.11 -5.95
CA CYS A 353 9.41 6.57 -4.66
C CYS A 353 10.05 7.88 -4.18
N THR A 354 11.31 8.17 -4.58
CA THR A 354 11.97 9.44 -4.20
C THR A 354 11.23 10.68 -4.69
N ALA A 355 10.46 10.57 -5.76
CA ALA A 355 9.64 11.68 -6.27
C ALA A 355 8.56 12.14 -5.26
N ALA A 356 8.22 11.30 -4.27
CA ALA A 356 7.24 11.62 -3.24
C ALA A 356 7.86 11.87 -1.86
N VAL A 357 9.13 11.51 -1.63
CA VAL A 357 9.77 11.53 -0.32
C VAL A 357 10.62 12.80 -0.15
N ARG A 358 10.63 13.35 1.06
CA ARG A 358 11.32 14.60 1.39
C ARG A 358 12.83 14.42 1.56
N TYR A 359 13.27 13.44 2.36
CA TYR A 359 14.69 13.11 2.61
C TYR A 359 15.16 12.02 1.66
N GLN A 360 15.39 12.40 0.41
CA GLN A 360 15.66 11.45 -0.68
C GLN A 360 16.94 10.66 -0.47
N TYR A 361 18.02 11.31 -0.02
CA TYR A 361 19.33 10.67 0.17
C TYR A 361 19.29 9.56 1.22
N GLU A 362 18.79 9.87 2.40
CA GLU A 362 18.67 8.90 3.51
C GLU A 362 17.72 7.76 3.13
N PHE A 363 16.58 8.11 2.53
CA PHE A 363 15.61 7.12 2.06
C PHE A 363 16.23 6.13 1.06
N ILE A 364 16.96 6.62 0.04
CA ILE A 364 17.61 5.76 -0.95
C ILE A 364 18.57 4.79 -0.28
N ILE A 365 19.46 5.28 0.56
CA ILE A 365 20.51 4.45 1.17
C ILE A 365 19.89 3.38 2.07
N ILE A 366 18.97 3.77 2.96
CA ILE A 366 18.34 2.84 3.90
C ILE A 366 17.57 1.76 3.13
N GLN A 367 16.75 2.15 2.14
CA GLN A 367 15.93 1.19 1.42
C GLN A 367 16.74 0.30 0.46
N LEU A 368 17.81 0.81 -0.15
CA LEU A 368 18.72 -0.03 -0.94
C LEU A 368 19.38 -1.12 -0.09
N VAL A 369 19.88 -0.76 1.09
CA VAL A 369 20.49 -1.75 2.00
C VAL A 369 19.42 -2.73 2.50
N ALA A 370 18.24 -2.28 2.87
CA ALA A 370 17.13 -3.14 3.27
C ALA A 370 16.80 -4.19 2.19
N GLY A 371 16.71 -3.77 0.93
CA GLY A 371 16.46 -4.66 -0.19
C GLY A 371 17.61 -5.64 -0.47
N LEU A 372 18.87 -5.19 -0.38
CA LEU A 372 20.03 -6.05 -0.54
C LEU A 372 20.09 -7.12 0.55
N VAL A 373 19.88 -6.74 1.82
CA VAL A 373 19.81 -7.67 2.95
C VAL A 373 18.71 -8.70 2.73
N ALA A 374 17.53 -8.27 2.26
CA ALA A 374 16.43 -9.17 1.96
C ALA A 374 16.79 -10.17 0.85
N ILE A 375 17.40 -9.72 -0.25
CA ILE A 375 17.80 -10.58 -1.37
C ILE A 375 18.87 -11.61 -0.94
N TYR A 376 19.86 -11.19 -0.15
CA TYR A 376 20.95 -12.08 0.28
C TYR A 376 20.50 -13.09 1.34
N SER A 377 19.64 -12.67 2.27
CA SER A 377 19.14 -13.56 3.33
C SER A 377 18.21 -14.65 2.82
N LEU A 378 17.58 -14.46 1.63
CA LEU A 378 16.65 -15.41 0.99
C LEU A 378 17.26 -16.13 -0.21
N ARG A 379 18.54 -16.53 -0.10
CA ARG A 379 19.22 -17.24 -1.20
C ARG A 379 18.45 -18.50 -1.63
N ASP A 380 17.96 -19.28 -0.67
CA ASP A 380 17.19 -20.49 -0.91
C ASP A 380 16.01 -20.57 0.07
N LEU A 381 14.84 -20.07 -0.33
CA LEU A 381 13.64 -20.11 0.52
C LEU A 381 13.06 -21.53 0.52
N MET A 382 13.43 -22.34 1.52
CA MET A 382 12.90 -23.70 1.74
C MET A 382 12.08 -23.81 3.03
N ARG A 383 12.22 -22.86 3.97
CA ARG A 383 11.59 -22.93 5.31
C ARG A 383 10.94 -21.63 5.69
N ARG A 384 9.77 -21.71 6.33
CA ARG A 384 9.03 -20.54 6.88
C ARG A 384 9.87 -19.66 7.81
N ALA A 385 10.76 -20.28 8.61
CA ALA A 385 11.63 -19.58 9.53
C ALA A 385 12.63 -18.60 8.85
N GLN A 386 12.92 -18.79 7.56
CA GLN A 386 13.82 -17.90 6.83
C GLN A 386 13.24 -16.50 6.63
N VAL A 387 11.89 -16.38 6.43
CA VAL A 387 11.23 -15.09 6.32
C VAL A 387 11.36 -14.31 7.64
N PHE A 388 11.23 -14.99 8.78
CA PHE A 388 11.42 -14.38 10.10
C PHE A 388 12.85 -13.84 10.29
N LYS A 389 13.85 -14.68 9.96
CA LYS A 389 15.27 -14.27 10.00
C LYS A 389 15.52 -13.07 9.08
N THR A 390 14.95 -13.08 7.87
CA THR A 390 15.09 -11.97 6.92
C THR A 390 14.48 -10.68 7.46
N ALA A 391 13.27 -10.74 8.02
CA ALA A 391 12.61 -9.58 8.60
C ALA A 391 13.43 -8.94 9.72
N LEU A 392 14.00 -9.78 10.62
CA LEU A 392 14.91 -9.32 11.67
C LEU A 392 16.18 -8.68 11.10
N LEU A 393 16.83 -9.33 10.12
CA LEU A 393 18.03 -8.80 9.50
C LEU A 393 17.80 -7.49 8.76
N VAL A 394 16.67 -7.34 8.09
CA VAL A 394 16.27 -6.10 7.41
C VAL A 394 16.06 -4.97 8.42
N ALA A 395 15.34 -5.22 9.51
CA ALA A 395 15.11 -4.23 10.55
C ALA A 395 16.42 -3.77 11.20
N LEU A 396 17.28 -4.72 11.59
CA LEU A 396 18.60 -4.43 12.17
C LEU A 396 19.52 -3.73 11.17
N GLY A 397 19.53 -4.15 9.91
CA GLY A 397 20.33 -3.52 8.86
C GLY A 397 19.91 -2.07 8.59
N SER A 398 18.60 -1.81 8.56
CA SER A 398 18.06 -0.46 8.39
C SER A 398 18.42 0.44 9.59
N ALA A 399 18.28 -0.08 10.81
CA ALA A 399 18.65 0.65 12.04
C ALA A 399 20.15 0.97 12.08
N LEU A 400 21.01 0.02 11.70
CA LEU A 400 22.47 0.21 11.66
C LEU A 400 22.87 1.27 10.62
N VAL A 401 22.27 1.24 9.43
CA VAL A 401 22.52 2.24 8.39
C VAL A 401 22.07 3.62 8.83
N TYR A 402 20.88 3.70 9.42
CA TYR A 402 20.36 4.97 9.95
C TYR A 402 21.27 5.54 11.03
N LEU A 403 21.71 4.71 11.98
CA LEU A 403 22.68 5.09 13.00
C LEU A 403 23.97 5.62 12.38
N ALA A 404 24.52 4.93 11.37
CA ALA A 404 25.72 5.37 10.68
C ALA A 404 25.53 6.72 9.98
N LEU A 405 24.37 6.95 9.35
CA LEU A 405 24.04 8.22 8.69
C LEU A 405 23.94 9.36 9.71
N GLN A 406 23.27 9.15 10.85
CA GLN A 406 23.21 10.13 11.93
C GLN A 406 24.60 10.48 12.46
N MET A 407 25.43 9.47 12.74
CA MET A 407 26.80 9.70 13.21
C MET A 407 27.66 10.50 12.21
N MET A 408 27.40 10.35 10.91
CA MET A 408 28.10 11.12 9.87
C MET A 408 27.59 12.58 9.77
N GLN A 409 26.34 12.84 10.16
CA GLN A 409 25.73 14.17 10.07
C GLN A 409 25.89 15.00 11.33
N ASP A 410 25.68 14.41 12.50
CA ASP A 410 25.53 15.14 13.76
C ASP A 410 26.82 15.16 14.60
N ASN A 411 27.84 14.31 14.32
CA ASN A 411 29.07 14.15 15.09
C ASN A 411 28.88 13.96 16.62
N ASP A 412 27.67 13.63 17.08
CA ASP A 412 27.31 13.49 18.49
C ASP A 412 26.60 12.17 18.74
N PHE A 413 27.09 11.42 19.75
CA PHE A 413 26.54 10.13 20.16
C PHE A 413 25.37 10.25 21.16
N THR A 414 25.12 11.44 21.69
CA THR A 414 24.20 11.63 22.83
C THR A 414 22.77 11.96 22.41
N ASN A 415 22.55 12.45 21.19
CA ASN A 415 21.25 12.91 20.69
C ASN A 415 20.68 12.02 19.59
N LEU A 416 20.69 10.68 19.79
CA LEU A 416 20.14 9.73 18.82
C LEU A 416 18.61 9.79 18.82
N ASP A 417 18.03 10.03 17.65
CA ASP A 417 16.57 9.95 17.45
C ASP A 417 16.10 8.48 17.48
N ASN A 418 15.58 8.05 18.63
CA ASN A 418 15.10 6.69 18.83
C ASN A 418 13.77 6.40 18.13
N ASP A 419 13.02 7.41 17.68
CA ASP A 419 11.72 7.21 17.05
C ASP A 419 11.83 6.46 15.71
N MET A 420 12.94 6.66 14.98
CA MET A 420 13.20 5.91 13.75
C MET A 420 13.42 4.42 13.98
N ASN A 421 14.03 4.02 15.09
CA ASN A 421 14.22 2.62 15.45
C ASN A 421 12.88 1.90 15.67
N TYR A 422 11.89 2.60 16.25
CA TYR A 422 10.52 2.10 16.35
C TYR A 422 9.91 1.86 14.97
N HIS A 423 10.09 2.77 14.01
CA HIS A 423 9.59 2.59 12.63
C HIS A 423 10.21 1.37 11.94
N PHE A 424 11.53 1.12 12.13
CA PHE A 424 12.19 -0.06 11.58
C PHE A 424 11.72 -1.36 12.25
N ALA A 425 11.43 -1.34 13.55
CA ALA A 425 10.87 -2.49 14.24
C ALA A 425 9.46 -2.83 13.70
N VAL A 426 8.60 -1.83 13.52
CA VAL A 426 7.27 -2.01 12.92
C VAL A 426 7.37 -2.51 11.49
N ASN A 427 8.30 -1.96 10.68
CA ASN A 427 8.60 -2.44 9.33
C ASN A 427 8.97 -3.93 9.33
N GLY A 428 9.85 -4.36 10.25
CA GLY A 428 10.23 -5.77 10.42
C GLY A 428 9.03 -6.66 10.73
N VAL A 429 8.11 -6.22 11.59
CA VAL A 429 6.87 -6.95 11.89
C VAL A 429 5.98 -7.05 10.63
N LEU A 430 5.82 -5.95 9.89
CA LEU A 430 5.03 -5.95 8.65
C LEU A 430 5.65 -6.83 7.56
N LEU A 431 6.98 -6.96 7.52
CA LEU A 431 7.67 -7.89 6.61
C LEU A 431 7.28 -9.35 6.83
N LEU A 432 6.84 -9.75 8.02
CA LEU A 432 6.34 -11.11 8.27
C LEU A 432 5.08 -11.42 7.45
N LEU A 433 4.31 -10.39 7.08
CA LEU A 433 3.15 -10.53 6.18
C LEU A 433 3.56 -10.96 4.77
N ALA A 434 4.84 -10.89 4.41
CA ALA A 434 5.33 -11.40 3.12
C ALA A 434 4.97 -12.88 2.94
N TYR A 435 4.97 -13.67 4.02
CA TYR A 435 4.65 -15.10 3.93
C TYR A 435 3.18 -15.36 3.50
N PRO A 436 2.15 -14.85 4.18
CA PRO A 436 0.76 -15.04 3.72
C PRO A 436 0.49 -14.34 2.38
N LEU A 437 1.10 -13.18 2.10
CA LEU A 437 0.95 -12.50 0.82
C LEU A 437 1.56 -13.26 -0.35
N MET A 438 2.61 -14.06 -0.11
CA MET A 438 3.19 -14.96 -1.12
C MET A 438 2.16 -15.91 -1.69
N PHE A 439 1.29 -16.50 -0.86
CA PHE A 439 0.19 -17.34 -1.31
C PHE A 439 -0.81 -16.60 -2.21
N ILE A 440 -1.09 -15.33 -1.89
CA ILE A 440 -1.96 -14.48 -2.73
C ILE A 440 -1.32 -14.25 -4.11
N ILE A 441 -0.01 -13.98 -4.15
CA ILE A 441 0.75 -13.78 -5.40
C ILE A 441 0.76 -15.08 -6.22
N GLU A 442 1.02 -16.22 -5.58
CA GLU A 442 0.97 -17.54 -6.25
C GLU A 442 -0.38 -17.76 -6.93
N LYS A 443 -1.48 -17.53 -6.19
CA LYS A 443 -2.84 -17.74 -6.70
C LYS A 443 -3.21 -16.74 -7.80
N THR A 444 -2.82 -15.47 -7.66
CA THR A 444 -3.19 -14.40 -8.59
C THR A 444 -2.41 -14.50 -9.90
N PHE A 445 -1.10 -14.75 -9.83
CA PHE A 445 -0.24 -14.77 -11.01
C PHE A 445 0.07 -16.19 -11.50
N GLY A 446 -0.34 -17.23 -10.75
CA GLY A 446 -0.13 -18.62 -11.14
C GLY A 446 1.33 -19.07 -11.07
N PHE A 447 2.10 -18.49 -10.16
CA PHE A 447 3.44 -18.94 -9.79
C PHE A 447 3.37 -20.09 -8.79
N VAL A 448 4.50 -20.78 -8.63
CA VAL A 448 4.67 -21.79 -7.60
C VAL A 448 6.01 -21.56 -6.92
N SER A 449 6.01 -21.38 -5.61
CA SER A 449 7.24 -21.22 -4.83
C SER A 449 7.86 -22.56 -4.46
N ASN A 450 9.15 -22.52 -4.09
CA ASN A 450 9.82 -23.71 -3.55
C ASN A 450 9.16 -24.24 -2.27
N VAL A 451 8.51 -23.36 -1.49
CA VAL A 451 7.75 -23.76 -0.30
C VAL A 451 6.55 -24.62 -0.68
N THR A 452 5.78 -24.21 -1.68
CA THR A 452 4.66 -24.97 -2.21
C THR A 452 5.11 -26.30 -2.82
N LEU A 453 6.22 -26.30 -3.59
CA LEU A 453 6.78 -27.56 -4.13
C LEU A 453 7.21 -28.50 -3.01
N PHE A 454 7.82 -27.99 -1.94
CA PHE A 454 8.21 -28.80 -0.80
C PHE A 454 7.00 -29.36 -0.04
N GLU A 455 5.93 -28.57 0.12
CA GLU A 455 4.68 -29.04 0.73
C GLU A 455 4.00 -30.13 -0.14
N LEU A 456 4.00 -29.95 -1.47
CA LEU A 456 3.48 -30.94 -2.43
C LEU A 456 4.33 -32.23 -2.47
N SER A 457 5.62 -32.14 -2.16
CA SER A 457 6.51 -33.32 -2.10
C SER A 457 6.34 -34.16 -0.85
N ASN A 458 5.43 -33.81 0.06
CA ASN A 458 5.15 -34.56 1.28
C ASN A 458 4.33 -35.84 0.96
N THR A 459 4.99 -36.97 0.93
CA THR A 459 4.41 -38.25 0.58
C THR A 459 3.39 -38.82 1.57
N ASN A 460 3.27 -38.21 2.76
CA ASN A 460 2.33 -38.64 3.80
C ASN A 460 0.95 -37.93 3.74
N ARG A 461 0.69 -37.17 2.68
CA ARG A 461 -0.54 -36.36 2.57
C ARG A 461 -1.12 -36.39 1.15
N GLY A 462 -2.47 -36.20 1.09
CA GLY A 462 -3.21 -36.05 -0.16
C GLY A 462 -2.96 -37.19 -1.16
N LEU A 463 -2.98 -36.86 -2.45
CA LEU A 463 -2.85 -37.83 -3.55
C LEU A 463 -1.59 -38.70 -3.47
N LEU A 464 -0.48 -38.24 -2.92
CA LEU A 464 0.73 -39.08 -2.81
C LEU A 464 0.59 -40.15 -1.75
N ARG A 465 -0.14 -39.89 -0.68
CA ARG A 465 -0.51 -40.91 0.29
C ARG A 465 -1.44 -41.93 -0.35
N ASP A 466 -2.50 -41.46 -1.03
CA ASP A 466 -3.43 -42.35 -1.71
C ASP A 466 -2.73 -43.22 -2.77
N LEU A 467 -1.80 -42.63 -3.53
CA LEU A 467 -0.96 -43.36 -4.49
C LEU A 467 -0.14 -44.47 -3.79
N SER A 468 0.41 -44.19 -2.63
CA SER A 468 1.22 -45.14 -1.87
C SER A 468 0.40 -46.30 -1.33
N GLU A 469 -0.90 -46.11 -1.03
CA GLU A 469 -1.82 -47.13 -0.50
C GLU A 469 -2.48 -47.90 -1.63
N ILE A 470 -2.90 -47.25 -2.73
CA ILE A 470 -3.67 -47.86 -3.83
C ILE A 470 -2.76 -48.54 -4.89
N ALA A 471 -1.62 -47.87 -5.22
CA ALA A 471 -0.69 -48.30 -6.26
C ALA A 471 0.77 -48.24 -5.77
N PRO A 472 1.18 -49.06 -4.79
CA PRO A 472 2.49 -48.97 -4.15
C PRO A 472 3.68 -49.18 -5.11
N GLY A 473 3.53 -49.97 -6.14
CA GLY A 473 4.53 -50.17 -7.20
C GLY A 473 4.77 -48.91 -8.01
N THR A 474 3.69 -48.20 -8.40
CA THR A 474 3.74 -46.92 -9.09
C THR A 474 4.33 -45.85 -8.19
N PHE A 475 3.99 -45.82 -6.90
CA PHE A 475 4.59 -44.89 -5.94
C PHE A 475 6.11 -45.08 -5.84
N GLN A 476 6.59 -46.30 -5.74
CA GLN A 476 8.04 -46.57 -5.69
C GLN A 476 8.74 -46.20 -7.00
N HIS A 477 8.11 -46.46 -8.16
CA HIS A 477 8.55 -46.00 -9.47
C HIS A 477 8.71 -44.49 -9.50
N SER A 478 7.66 -43.74 -9.11
CA SER A 478 7.67 -42.27 -9.09
C SER A 478 8.76 -41.69 -8.21
N ILE A 479 9.10 -42.32 -7.06
CA ILE A 479 10.22 -41.90 -6.22
C ILE A 479 11.54 -42.13 -6.95
N THR A 480 11.73 -43.28 -7.60
CA THR A 480 12.96 -43.62 -8.31
C THR A 480 13.18 -42.68 -9.50
N VAL A 481 12.16 -42.48 -10.32
CA VAL A 481 12.19 -41.54 -11.44
C VAL A 481 12.45 -40.11 -10.93
N GLY A 482 11.80 -39.70 -9.82
CA GLY A 482 12.02 -38.40 -9.22
C GLY A 482 13.46 -38.16 -8.75
N ASN A 483 14.10 -39.18 -8.21
CA ASN A 483 15.53 -39.09 -7.81
C ASN A 483 16.45 -38.99 -9.03
N LEU A 484 16.24 -39.80 -10.06
CA LEU A 484 17.00 -39.79 -11.32
C LEU A 484 16.84 -38.41 -12.02
N ALA A 485 15.62 -37.95 -12.16
CA ALA A 485 15.29 -36.73 -12.81
C ALA A 485 15.86 -35.48 -12.07
N ALA A 486 15.81 -35.48 -10.73
CA ALA A 486 16.43 -34.41 -9.92
C ALA A 486 17.94 -34.35 -10.09
N GLU A 487 18.61 -35.48 -10.20
CA GLU A 487 20.05 -35.55 -10.43
C GLU A 487 20.44 -34.98 -11.81
N ILE A 488 19.68 -35.34 -12.85
CA ILE A 488 19.85 -34.75 -14.19
C ILE A 488 19.65 -33.24 -14.11
N ALA A 489 18.55 -32.77 -13.47
CA ALA A 489 18.24 -31.36 -13.34
C ALA A 489 19.37 -30.57 -12.65
N ASN A 490 19.92 -31.10 -11.56
CA ASN A 490 21.07 -30.50 -10.88
C ASN A 490 22.29 -30.37 -11.80
N LYS A 491 22.57 -31.40 -12.61
CA LYS A 491 23.74 -31.43 -13.49
C LYS A 491 23.65 -30.43 -14.63
N ILE A 492 22.46 -30.22 -15.17
CA ILE A 492 22.21 -29.31 -16.31
C ILE A 492 21.76 -27.90 -15.88
N GLY A 493 21.58 -27.65 -14.56
CA GLY A 493 21.14 -26.37 -14.02
C GLY A 493 19.64 -26.09 -14.27
N ALA A 494 18.81 -27.12 -14.27
CA ALA A 494 17.34 -27.02 -14.25
C ALA A 494 16.81 -27.07 -12.79
N ASP A 495 15.52 -26.83 -12.60
CA ASP A 495 14.91 -26.87 -11.26
C ASP A 495 14.69 -28.31 -10.79
N SER A 496 15.60 -28.79 -9.95
CA SER A 496 15.57 -30.16 -9.42
C SER A 496 14.40 -30.45 -8.49
N LEU A 497 13.94 -29.44 -7.71
CA LEU A 497 12.81 -29.59 -6.82
C LEU A 497 11.51 -29.71 -7.61
N LEU A 498 11.36 -28.87 -8.63
CA LEU A 498 10.21 -28.89 -9.53
C LEU A 498 10.10 -30.24 -10.27
N VAL A 499 11.22 -30.70 -10.85
CA VAL A 499 11.26 -31.99 -11.57
C VAL A 499 10.93 -33.16 -10.64
N ARG A 500 11.52 -33.18 -9.44
CA ARG A 500 11.24 -34.22 -8.46
C ARG A 500 9.78 -34.22 -8.03
N THR A 501 9.22 -33.03 -7.75
CA THR A 501 7.80 -32.90 -7.38
C THR A 501 6.92 -33.34 -8.55
N GLY A 502 7.20 -32.90 -9.78
CA GLY A 502 6.47 -33.34 -10.97
C GLY A 502 6.51 -34.86 -11.18
N ALA A 503 7.67 -35.47 -10.94
CA ALA A 503 7.83 -36.95 -11.01
C ALA A 503 7.01 -37.68 -9.97
N LEU A 504 6.81 -37.16 -8.76
CA LEU A 504 5.96 -37.76 -7.76
C LEU A 504 4.48 -37.87 -8.19
N TYR A 505 4.03 -36.95 -9.05
CA TYR A 505 2.64 -36.85 -9.48
C TYR A 505 2.38 -37.36 -10.90
N HIS A 506 3.41 -37.61 -11.72
CA HIS A 506 3.22 -37.87 -13.16
C HIS A 506 2.27 -39.03 -13.44
N ASP A 507 2.27 -40.04 -12.60
CA ASP A 507 1.58 -41.33 -12.75
C ASP A 507 0.39 -41.51 -11.79
N ILE A 508 -0.11 -40.48 -11.13
CA ILE A 508 -1.23 -40.58 -10.17
C ILE A 508 -2.51 -41.19 -10.80
N GLY A 509 -2.67 -41.05 -12.11
CA GLY A 509 -3.83 -41.61 -12.80
C GLY A 509 -3.85 -43.13 -12.87
N LYS A 510 -2.74 -43.81 -12.60
CA LYS A 510 -2.68 -45.27 -12.48
C LYS A 510 -3.50 -45.81 -11.29
N MET A 511 -3.83 -44.97 -10.32
CA MET A 511 -4.75 -45.32 -9.22
C MET A 511 -6.14 -45.69 -9.71
N ALA A 512 -6.59 -45.26 -10.89
CA ALA A 512 -7.89 -45.63 -11.43
C ALA A 512 -7.96 -47.12 -11.78
N ASN A 513 -6.86 -47.72 -12.25
CA ASN A 513 -6.78 -49.10 -12.68
C ASN A 513 -5.40 -49.71 -12.34
N PRO A 514 -5.01 -49.81 -11.07
CA PRO A 514 -3.62 -50.13 -10.68
C PRO A 514 -3.15 -51.50 -11.17
N VAL A 515 -4.00 -52.51 -11.20
CA VAL A 515 -3.68 -53.91 -11.60
C VAL A 515 -3.29 -54.03 -13.07
N PHE A 516 -3.62 -53.07 -13.92
CA PHE A 516 -3.24 -53.06 -15.33
C PHE A 516 -1.78 -52.60 -15.56
N PHE A 517 -1.10 -52.11 -14.54
CA PHE A 517 0.29 -51.68 -14.64
C PHE A 517 1.21 -52.70 -13.98
N THR A 518 2.22 -53.15 -14.71
CA THR A 518 3.10 -54.27 -14.36
C THR A 518 3.72 -54.14 -12.98
N GLU A 519 4.06 -52.94 -12.56
CA GLU A 519 4.67 -52.66 -11.26
C GLU A 519 3.73 -52.88 -10.07
N ASN A 520 2.39 -52.96 -10.31
CA ASN A 520 1.39 -53.25 -9.27
C ASN A 520 0.75 -54.65 -9.41
N GLN A 521 1.16 -55.49 -10.39
CA GLN A 521 0.60 -56.80 -10.61
C GLN A 521 1.09 -57.81 -9.58
N ALA A 522 0.20 -58.67 -9.12
CA ALA A 522 0.48 -59.78 -8.22
C ALA A 522 0.20 -61.13 -8.89
N GLY A 523 0.92 -61.41 -9.98
CA GLY A 523 0.93 -62.76 -10.62
C GLY A 523 -0.09 -62.98 -11.73
N VAL A 524 -1.16 -62.21 -11.89
CA VAL A 524 -2.13 -62.32 -13.00
C VAL A 524 -2.07 -61.03 -13.82
N ASN A 525 -1.90 -61.18 -15.14
CA ASN A 525 -1.89 -60.03 -16.05
C ASN A 525 -3.30 -59.84 -16.66
N PRO A 526 -4.06 -58.80 -16.29
CA PRO A 526 -5.41 -58.54 -16.79
C PRO A 526 -5.47 -58.30 -18.31
N HIS A 527 -4.36 -57.92 -18.94
CA HIS A 527 -4.27 -57.69 -20.38
C HIS A 527 -4.35 -58.97 -21.22
N ASP A 528 -4.08 -60.14 -20.63
CA ASP A 528 -4.07 -61.41 -21.37
C ASP A 528 -5.46 -61.81 -21.91
N ASN A 529 -6.52 -61.27 -21.32
CA ASN A 529 -7.91 -61.49 -21.72
C ASN A 529 -8.54 -60.33 -22.49
N LEU A 530 -7.77 -59.31 -22.89
CA LEU A 530 -8.28 -58.12 -23.56
C LEU A 530 -7.67 -57.94 -24.95
N PRO A 531 -8.44 -57.40 -25.92
CA PRO A 531 -7.88 -56.96 -27.20
C PRO A 531 -6.80 -55.89 -26.98
N TYR A 532 -5.73 -55.89 -27.78
CA TYR A 532 -4.62 -54.95 -27.64
C TYR A 532 -5.03 -53.47 -27.74
N LYS A 533 -6.06 -53.15 -28.56
CA LYS A 533 -6.60 -51.78 -28.61
C LYS A 533 -7.23 -51.35 -27.29
N GLU A 534 -7.95 -52.26 -26.62
CA GLU A 534 -8.57 -51.98 -25.33
C GLU A 534 -7.51 -51.87 -24.22
N SER A 535 -6.54 -52.76 -24.23
CA SER A 535 -5.37 -52.71 -23.34
C SER A 535 -4.60 -51.41 -23.48
N ALA A 536 -4.36 -50.95 -24.73
CA ALA A 536 -3.72 -49.66 -24.99
C ALA A 536 -4.56 -48.49 -24.46
N ARG A 537 -5.90 -48.53 -24.68
CA ARG A 537 -6.82 -47.52 -24.20
C ARG A 537 -6.77 -47.37 -22.68
N ILE A 538 -6.76 -48.47 -21.93
CA ILE A 538 -6.66 -48.48 -20.47
C ILE A 538 -5.33 -47.90 -20.03
N VAL A 539 -4.21 -48.29 -20.63
CA VAL A 539 -2.90 -47.78 -20.26
C VAL A 539 -2.77 -46.28 -20.58
N ILE A 540 -3.21 -45.84 -21.77
CA ILE A 540 -3.15 -44.43 -22.17
C ILE A 540 -4.03 -43.54 -21.27
N SER A 541 -5.15 -44.08 -20.77
CA SER A 541 -6.12 -43.33 -19.96
C SER A 541 -5.53 -42.80 -18.66
N HIS A 542 -4.41 -43.35 -18.12
CA HIS A 542 -3.82 -42.82 -16.88
C HIS A 542 -3.41 -41.35 -16.98
N VAL A 543 -3.01 -40.87 -18.17
CA VAL A 543 -2.66 -39.47 -18.38
C VAL A 543 -3.88 -38.57 -18.19
N THR A 544 -5.02 -38.96 -18.76
CA THR A 544 -6.27 -38.17 -18.66
C THR A 544 -6.91 -38.28 -17.28
N GLU A 545 -6.90 -39.47 -16.68
CA GLU A 545 -7.41 -39.66 -15.30
C GLU A 545 -6.52 -38.95 -14.29
N GLY A 546 -5.19 -39.02 -14.45
CA GLY A 546 -4.26 -38.24 -13.62
C GLY A 546 -4.48 -36.74 -13.72
N ALA A 547 -4.72 -36.21 -14.92
CA ALA A 547 -5.02 -34.78 -15.11
C ALA A 547 -6.33 -34.36 -14.42
N LYS A 548 -7.38 -35.24 -14.44
CA LYS A 548 -8.64 -34.99 -13.73
C LYS A 548 -8.46 -35.00 -12.22
N LEU A 549 -7.75 -36.00 -11.68
CA LEU A 549 -7.42 -36.02 -10.25
C LEU A 549 -6.65 -34.81 -9.81
N ALA A 550 -5.65 -34.35 -10.58
CA ALA A 550 -4.88 -33.16 -10.32
C ALA A 550 -5.74 -31.86 -10.36
N GLU A 551 -6.78 -31.85 -11.19
CA GLU A 551 -7.72 -30.72 -11.25
C GLU A 551 -8.68 -30.72 -10.05
N GLN A 552 -9.20 -31.87 -9.67
CA GLN A 552 -10.07 -32.01 -8.50
C GLN A 552 -9.38 -31.58 -7.20
N GLU A 553 -8.11 -31.95 -7.05
CA GLU A 553 -7.28 -31.59 -5.90
C GLU A 553 -6.58 -30.21 -6.04
N ASN A 554 -6.95 -29.43 -7.05
CA ASN A 554 -6.42 -28.08 -7.30
C ASN A 554 -4.89 -28.01 -7.39
N LEU A 555 -4.24 -29.05 -7.93
CA LEU A 555 -2.79 -29.02 -8.13
C LEU A 555 -2.38 -27.88 -9.09
N PRO A 556 -1.24 -27.22 -8.85
CA PRO A 556 -0.73 -26.16 -9.72
C PRO A 556 -0.61 -26.64 -11.18
N THR A 557 -0.92 -25.77 -12.14
CA THR A 557 -0.86 -26.08 -13.58
C THR A 557 0.52 -26.61 -13.99
N ILE A 558 1.60 -26.13 -13.36
CA ILE A 558 2.96 -26.58 -13.65
C ILE A 558 3.13 -28.08 -13.32
N ILE A 559 2.52 -28.58 -12.24
CA ILE A 559 2.53 -30.00 -11.86
C ILE A 559 1.62 -30.81 -12.80
N ARG A 560 0.42 -30.33 -13.12
CA ARG A 560 -0.48 -30.99 -14.10
C ARG A 560 0.19 -31.16 -15.46
N ASN A 561 1.03 -30.23 -15.87
CA ASN A 561 1.75 -30.32 -17.13
C ASN A 561 2.72 -31.52 -17.17
N PHE A 562 3.34 -31.90 -16.04
CA PHE A 562 4.16 -33.12 -15.98
C PHE A 562 3.32 -34.37 -16.25
N ILE A 563 2.09 -34.47 -15.70
CA ILE A 563 1.17 -35.57 -15.94
C ILE A 563 0.81 -35.66 -17.43
N LEU A 564 0.56 -34.52 -18.07
CA LEU A 564 0.13 -34.48 -19.47
C LEU A 564 1.28 -34.77 -20.46
N THR A 565 2.53 -34.42 -20.11
CA THR A 565 3.65 -34.35 -21.06
C THR A 565 4.63 -35.53 -20.94
N HIS A 566 4.59 -36.34 -19.86
CA HIS A 566 5.63 -37.34 -19.62
C HIS A 566 5.70 -38.47 -20.69
N HIS A 567 4.62 -38.72 -21.41
CA HIS A 567 4.60 -39.59 -22.60
C HIS A 567 4.47 -38.81 -23.92
N GLY A 568 4.21 -37.51 -23.86
CA GLY A 568 4.01 -36.68 -25.07
C GLY A 568 2.96 -37.23 -26.00
N THR A 569 3.27 -37.29 -27.30
CA THR A 569 2.47 -37.92 -28.36
C THR A 569 3.02 -39.30 -28.73
N GLY A 570 3.73 -39.93 -27.80
CA GLY A 570 4.34 -41.24 -28.00
C GLY A 570 3.32 -42.37 -28.26
N LEU A 571 3.83 -43.55 -28.58
CA LEU A 571 3.03 -44.74 -28.79
C LEU A 571 3.11 -45.65 -27.58
N ALA A 572 1.99 -46.30 -27.22
CA ALA A 572 1.97 -47.51 -26.36
C ALA A 572 2.55 -48.69 -27.16
N ARG A 573 3.89 -48.66 -27.34
CA ARG A 573 4.64 -49.48 -28.33
C ARG A 573 4.40 -50.98 -28.19
N TYR A 574 4.30 -51.48 -26.96
CA TYR A 574 4.09 -52.91 -26.69
C TYR A 574 2.79 -53.40 -27.38
N PHE A 575 1.69 -52.75 -27.13
CA PHE A 575 0.39 -53.11 -27.69
C PHE A 575 0.32 -52.84 -29.19
N TYR A 576 0.90 -51.76 -29.66
CA TYR A 576 0.96 -51.43 -31.08
C TYR A 576 1.72 -52.50 -31.88
N ILE A 577 2.91 -52.91 -31.39
CA ILE A 577 3.72 -53.94 -32.05
C ILE A 577 3.00 -55.31 -32.02
N LYS A 578 2.43 -55.69 -30.89
CA LYS A 578 1.66 -56.92 -30.79
C LYS A 578 0.49 -56.93 -31.77
N TYR A 579 -0.29 -55.84 -31.81
CA TYR A 579 -1.40 -55.71 -32.75
C TYR A 579 -0.94 -55.76 -34.21
N LYS A 580 0.15 -55.10 -34.55
CA LYS A 580 0.73 -55.11 -35.90
C LYS A 580 1.22 -56.49 -36.31
N ASN A 581 1.82 -57.25 -35.40
CA ASN A 581 2.30 -58.60 -35.68
C ASN A 581 1.16 -59.60 -35.90
N GLU A 582 -0.01 -59.39 -35.34
CA GLU A 582 -1.22 -60.18 -35.57
C GLU A 582 -1.93 -59.79 -36.88
N HIS A 583 -1.65 -58.58 -37.41
CA HIS A 583 -2.24 -58.08 -38.67
C HIS A 583 -1.15 -57.65 -39.65
N PRO A 584 -0.29 -58.61 -40.13
CA PRO A 584 0.89 -58.26 -40.90
C PRO A 584 0.57 -57.66 -42.29
N ASP A 585 -0.59 -58.01 -42.85
CA ASP A 585 -1.00 -57.63 -44.21
C ASP A 585 -1.89 -56.36 -44.19
N GLU A 586 -2.19 -55.74 -43.03
CA GLU A 586 -3.04 -54.59 -42.94
C GLU A 586 -2.24 -53.30 -42.65
N ALA A 587 -2.67 -52.20 -43.23
CA ALA A 587 -2.15 -50.90 -42.84
C ALA A 587 -2.75 -50.51 -41.47
N VAL A 588 -2.00 -50.77 -40.40
CA VAL A 588 -2.46 -50.52 -39.01
C VAL A 588 -2.49 -49.01 -38.71
N ASP A 589 -3.68 -48.49 -38.36
CA ASP A 589 -3.80 -47.15 -37.80
C ASP A 589 -3.17 -47.09 -36.40
N ALA A 590 -2.16 -46.19 -36.25
CA ALA A 590 -1.45 -45.98 -35.00
C ALA A 590 -2.20 -45.07 -34.02
N THR A 591 -3.25 -44.36 -34.47
CA THR A 591 -3.98 -43.37 -33.69
C THR A 591 -4.53 -43.91 -32.36
N PRO A 592 -5.15 -45.10 -32.28
CA PRO A 592 -5.66 -45.64 -31.01
C PRO A 592 -4.59 -46.03 -30.00
N PHE A 593 -3.32 -46.08 -30.45
CA PHE A 593 -2.17 -46.43 -29.60
C PHE A 593 -1.31 -45.21 -29.22
N ARG A 594 -1.73 -43.98 -29.61
CA ARG A 594 -1.00 -42.76 -29.27
C ARG A 594 -1.50 -42.11 -28.00
N TYR A 595 -0.56 -41.59 -27.20
CA TYR A 595 -0.86 -40.71 -26.10
C TYR A 595 -1.36 -39.37 -26.61
N PRO A 596 -2.26 -38.69 -25.86
CA PRO A 596 -2.92 -37.46 -26.31
C PRO A 596 -1.99 -36.22 -26.37
N GLY A 597 -0.81 -36.30 -25.75
CA GLY A 597 0.08 -35.18 -25.63
C GLY A 597 -0.39 -34.10 -24.63
N PRO A 598 0.20 -32.93 -24.66
CA PRO A 598 1.24 -32.41 -25.55
C PRO A 598 2.65 -32.98 -25.29
N ASN A 599 3.57 -32.72 -26.21
CA ASN A 599 4.98 -33.00 -25.99
C ASN A 599 5.58 -32.07 -24.94
N PRO A 600 6.70 -32.43 -24.29
CA PRO A 600 7.42 -31.55 -23.37
C PRO A 600 7.77 -30.21 -24.01
N PHE A 601 7.50 -29.12 -23.29
CA PHE A 601 7.80 -27.76 -23.72
C PHE A 601 8.68 -26.97 -22.70
N THR A 602 9.06 -27.62 -21.58
CA THR A 602 10.08 -27.12 -20.65
C THR A 602 11.19 -28.14 -20.48
N ARG A 603 12.38 -27.67 -20.05
CA ARG A 603 13.53 -28.56 -19.79
C ARG A 603 13.20 -29.60 -18.70
N GLU A 604 12.48 -29.19 -17.68
CA GLU A 604 12.06 -30.02 -16.55
C GLU A 604 11.14 -31.16 -17.00
N GLN A 605 10.20 -30.91 -17.91
CA GLN A 605 9.31 -31.92 -18.47
C GLN A 605 10.07 -32.92 -19.36
N ALA A 606 11.01 -32.42 -20.18
CA ALA A 606 11.86 -33.27 -20.98
C ALA A 606 12.74 -34.18 -20.10
N ILE A 607 13.31 -33.66 -19.02
CA ILE A 607 14.10 -34.44 -18.06
C ILE A 607 13.27 -35.56 -17.46
N LEU A 608 12.01 -35.28 -17.08
CA LEU A 608 11.10 -36.33 -16.56
C LEU A 608 10.86 -37.39 -17.60
N MET A 609 10.51 -37.03 -18.85
CA MET A 609 10.26 -38.03 -19.92
C MET A 609 11.48 -38.91 -20.17
N LEU A 610 12.68 -38.36 -20.19
CA LEU A 610 13.93 -39.15 -20.35
C LEU A 610 14.16 -40.07 -19.16
N ALA A 611 13.97 -39.59 -17.93
CA ALA A 611 14.18 -40.43 -16.73
C ALA A 611 13.15 -41.52 -16.59
N ASP A 612 11.89 -41.27 -16.86
CA ASP A 612 10.78 -42.19 -16.82
C ASP A 612 10.97 -43.35 -17.86
N GLY A 613 11.17 -42.97 -19.14
CA GLY A 613 11.37 -43.95 -20.20
C GLY A 613 12.58 -44.87 -19.96
N VAL A 614 13.68 -44.34 -19.46
CA VAL A 614 14.89 -45.11 -19.13
C VAL A 614 14.68 -45.99 -17.91
N GLU A 615 14.04 -45.49 -16.83
CA GLU A 615 13.77 -46.27 -15.61
C GLU A 615 12.85 -47.45 -15.93
N ALA A 616 11.74 -47.19 -16.62
CA ALA A 616 10.80 -48.24 -17.02
C ALA A 616 11.47 -49.31 -17.90
N ALA A 617 12.27 -48.92 -18.88
CA ALA A 617 12.98 -49.84 -19.76
C ALA A 617 14.08 -50.63 -19.01
N SER A 618 14.73 -50.02 -18.02
CA SER A 618 15.82 -50.68 -17.27
C SER A 618 15.38 -51.92 -16.49
N ARG A 619 14.12 -51.96 -16.07
CA ARG A 619 13.54 -53.13 -15.36
C ARG A 619 13.45 -54.38 -16.21
N SER A 620 13.48 -54.25 -17.53
CA SER A 620 13.40 -55.37 -18.48
C SER A 620 14.77 -55.90 -18.95
N LEU A 621 15.88 -55.34 -18.42
CA LEU A 621 17.21 -55.83 -18.76
C LEU A 621 17.45 -57.22 -18.16
N SER A 622 18.00 -58.12 -18.95
CA SER A 622 18.37 -59.49 -18.52
C SER A 622 19.67 -59.45 -17.69
N GLU A 623 20.57 -58.52 -17.98
CA GLU A 623 21.86 -58.34 -17.29
C GLU A 623 22.14 -56.88 -17.09
N TYR A 624 22.65 -56.53 -15.92
CA TYR A 624 22.96 -55.12 -15.54
C TYR A 624 24.46 -54.83 -15.68
N THR A 625 25.04 -55.09 -16.86
CA THR A 625 26.41 -54.69 -17.18
C THR A 625 26.49 -53.22 -17.58
N GLU A 626 27.66 -52.63 -17.53
CA GLU A 626 27.89 -51.25 -17.95
C GLU A 626 27.49 -51.02 -19.40
N GLU A 627 27.85 -51.96 -20.26
CA GLU A 627 27.55 -51.95 -21.69
C GLU A 627 26.06 -52.07 -21.95
N SER A 628 25.33 -52.99 -21.27
CA SER A 628 23.89 -53.16 -21.46
C SER A 628 23.11 -51.92 -20.98
N ILE A 629 23.49 -51.35 -19.85
CA ILE A 629 22.88 -50.10 -19.34
C ILE A 629 23.14 -48.92 -20.30
N ALA A 630 24.40 -48.75 -20.73
CA ALA A 630 24.74 -47.70 -21.67
C ALA A 630 24.02 -47.80 -23.02
N ALA A 631 23.96 -49.05 -23.55
CA ALA A 631 23.23 -49.32 -24.79
C ALA A 631 21.72 -49.03 -24.66
N LEU A 632 21.12 -49.40 -23.53
CA LEU A 632 19.71 -49.11 -23.25
C LEU A 632 19.45 -47.62 -23.19
N VAL A 633 20.21 -46.88 -22.35
CA VAL A 633 20.04 -45.42 -22.17
C VAL A 633 20.19 -44.70 -23.51
N ASN A 634 21.24 -45.02 -24.27
CA ASN A 634 21.44 -44.41 -25.59
C ASN A 634 20.25 -44.72 -26.54
N ARG A 635 19.84 -45.94 -26.64
CA ARG A 635 18.73 -46.36 -27.52
C ARG A 635 17.42 -45.62 -27.21
N ILE A 636 17.04 -45.51 -25.93
CA ILE A 636 15.78 -44.87 -25.55
C ILE A 636 15.86 -43.39 -25.85
N ILE A 637 16.91 -42.69 -25.38
CA ILE A 637 17.03 -41.22 -25.52
C ILE A 637 17.19 -40.84 -26.98
N ASP A 638 18.00 -41.57 -27.78
CA ASP A 638 18.18 -41.27 -29.21
C ASP A 638 16.88 -41.50 -29.99
N SER A 639 16.09 -42.50 -29.62
CA SER A 639 14.75 -42.75 -30.18
C SER A 639 13.81 -41.56 -29.92
N ASP A 640 13.75 -41.06 -28.67
CA ASP A 640 12.88 -39.94 -28.30
C ASP A 640 13.27 -38.63 -29.02
N VAL A 641 14.58 -38.40 -29.17
CA VAL A 641 15.12 -37.27 -29.96
C VAL A 641 14.76 -37.43 -31.44
N ALA A 642 14.93 -38.62 -32.02
CA ALA A 642 14.64 -38.86 -33.41
C ALA A 642 13.14 -38.75 -33.76
N GLU A 643 12.26 -39.15 -32.86
CA GLU A 643 10.81 -38.97 -32.97
C GLU A 643 10.37 -37.52 -32.80
N GLY A 644 11.27 -36.66 -32.33
CA GLY A 644 11.05 -35.21 -32.25
C GLY A 644 10.20 -34.75 -31.10
N TYR A 645 10.12 -35.48 -29.99
CA TYR A 645 9.34 -35.10 -28.81
C TYR A 645 9.84 -33.79 -28.16
N PHE A 646 11.10 -33.45 -28.37
CA PHE A 646 11.72 -32.24 -27.76
C PHE A 646 11.81 -31.03 -28.69
N LYS A 647 11.13 -31.02 -29.86
CA LYS A 647 11.20 -29.92 -30.84
C LYS A 647 10.76 -28.57 -30.29
N GLU A 648 9.79 -28.55 -29.37
CA GLU A 648 9.28 -27.33 -28.74
C GLU A 648 9.92 -27.05 -27.38
N CYS A 649 10.85 -27.89 -26.93
CA CYS A 649 11.50 -27.80 -25.64
C CYS A 649 12.87 -27.07 -25.75
N PRO A 650 13.21 -26.15 -24.84
CA PRO A 650 14.50 -25.48 -24.85
C PRO A 650 15.64 -26.33 -24.27
N ILE A 651 15.57 -27.65 -24.36
CA ILE A 651 16.64 -28.56 -23.98
C ILE A 651 17.70 -28.60 -25.09
N THR A 652 18.97 -28.58 -24.72
CA THR A 652 20.08 -28.57 -25.68
C THR A 652 20.67 -29.97 -25.88
N PHE A 653 21.37 -30.23 -26.98
CA PHE A 653 22.12 -31.45 -27.19
C PHE A 653 23.15 -31.71 -26.09
N ARG A 654 23.75 -30.66 -25.53
CA ARG A 654 24.62 -30.77 -24.36
C ARG A 654 23.87 -31.29 -23.12
N ASP A 655 22.68 -30.78 -22.88
CA ASP A 655 21.86 -31.22 -21.74
C ASP A 655 21.49 -32.72 -21.90
N ILE A 656 21.13 -33.14 -23.12
CA ILE A 656 20.81 -34.54 -23.44
C ILE A 656 22.05 -35.44 -23.20
N ALA A 657 23.23 -35.03 -23.65
CA ALA A 657 24.45 -35.76 -23.40
C ALA A 657 24.76 -35.92 -21.91
N LEU A 658 24.59 -34.85 -21.12
CA LEU A 658 24.76 -34.89 -19.68
C LEU A 658 23.70 -35.77 -19.00
N ALA A 659 22.45 -35.73 -19.47
CA ALA A 659 21.38 -36.59 -18.96
C ALA A 659 21.71 -38.09 -19.16
N LYS A 660 22.23 -38.48 -20.35
CA LYS A 660 22.70 -39.83 -20.62
C LYS A 660 23.78 -40.28 -19.64
N LEU A 661 24.79 -39.45 -19.41
CA LEU A 661 25.88 -39.77 -18.47
C LEU A 661 25.36 -39.97 -17.04
N VAL A 662 24.49 -39.07 -16.54
CA VAL A 662 23.89 -39.19 -15.20
C VAL A 662 23.08 -40.48 -15.08
N LEU A 663 22.23 -40.81 -16.09
CA LEU A 663 21.39 -41.99 -16.06
C LEU A 663 22.22 -43.28 -16.06
N ILE A 664 23.27 -43.37 -16.89
CA ILE A 664 24.16 -44.55 -16.92
C ILE A 664 24.84 -44.70 -15.54
N GLU A 665 25.38 -43.65 -14.99
CA GLU A 665 26.09 -43.67 -13.69
C GLU A 665 25.13 -44.07 -12.56
N ARG A 666 23.91 -43.51 -12.53
CA ARG A 666 22.93 -43.80 -11.47
C ARG A 666 22.31 -45.20 -11.58
N LEU A 667 21.99 -45.66 -12.78
CA LEU A 667 21.47 -47.03 -12.96
C LEU A 667 22.52 -48.06 -12.58
N LYS A 668 23.81 -47.87 -12.89
CA LYS A 668 24.92 -48.72 -12.39
C LYS A 668 24.91 -48.79 -10.86
N ALA A 669 24.74 -47.63 -10.19
CA ALA A 669 24.67 -47.61 -8.73
C ALA A 669 23.43 -48.29 -8.13
N ILE A 670 22.26 -48.18 -8.81
CA ILE A 670 21.00 -48.77 -8.36
C ILE A 670 21.05 -50.30 -8.48
N TYR A 671 21.57 -50.81 -9.59
CA TYR A 671 21.61 -52.22 -9.89
C TYR A 671 22.93 -52.91 -9.53
N HIS A 672 23.81 -52.24 -8.76
CA HIS A 672 25.03 -52.85 -8.27
C HIS A 672 24.72 -54.07 -7.42
N THR A 673 25.19 -55.27 -7.86
CA THR A 673 25.05 -56.53 -7.14
C THR A 673 25.71 -56.46 -5.77
N ARG A 674 24.96 -56.61 -4.72
CA ARG A 674 25.52 -56.79 -3.38
C ARG A 674 26.27 -58.10 -3.35
N ILE A 675 27.49 -58.09 -2.78
CA ILE A 675 28.28 -59.31 -2.50
C ILE A 675 27.40 -60.21 -1.63
N SER A 676 27.09 -61.44 -2.11
CA SER A 676 26.41 -62.45 -1.30
C SER A 676 27.27 -62.75 -0.08
N TYR A 677 26.67 -62.69 1.11
CA TYR A 677 27.35 -63.07 2.32
C TYR A 677 27.70 -64.57 2.19
N PRO A 678 28.97 -64.95 2.39
CA PRO A 678 29.35 -66.33 2.38
C PRO A 678 28.66 -67.08 3.52
N GLU A 679 28.01 -68.23 3.20
CA GLU A 679 27.50 -69.10 4.24
C GLU A 679 28.64 -69.61 5.13
N ALA A 680 28.45 -69.52 6.43
CA ALA A 680 29.44 -70.05 7.38
C ALA A 680 29.50 -71.58 7.22
N LYS A 681 30.57 -72.09 6.68
CA LYS A 681 30.84 -73.56 6.65
C LYS A 681 31.02 -73.99 8.10
N GLY A 682 29.98 -74.62 8.69
CA GLY A 682 30.06 -75.21 10.01
C GLY A 682 29.13 -74.62 11.07
N GLY A 683 27.85 -74.93 10.92
CA GLY A 683 26.86 -74.84 11.98
C GLY A 683 26.13 -76.16 12.04
N ALA A 684 26.50 -76.98 12.99
CA ALA A 684 25.78 -78.21 13.29
C ALA A 684 24.31 -77.94 13.55
N LYS A 685 23.41 -78.72 12.94
CA LYS A 685 22.00 -78.73 13.31
C LYS A 685 21.87 -78.92 14.82
N ALA A 686 21.25 -77.97 15.49
CA ALA A 686 20.65 -78.18 16.78
C ALA A 686 19.11 -78.17 16.64
#